data_a6e0d81e84255ee37addf98351f90e78
#
_entry.id   a6e0d81e84255ee37addf98351f90e78
#
_cell.length_a   1.000
_cell.length_b   1.000
_cell.length_c   1.000
_cell.angle_alpha   90.00
_cell.angle_beta   90.00
_cell.angle_gamma   90.00
#
_symmetry.space_group_name_H-M   'P 1'
#
loop_
_entity.id
_entity.type
_entity.pdbx_description
1 polymer ?
#
loop_
_entity_poly.entity_id
_entity_poly.type
_entity_poly.pdbx_seq_one_letter_code
_entity_poly.pdbx_strand_id
1 'polypeptide(L)'
;MKKNLFLCLLFLLGILNVSAQTTGNKGFKLNVNSGDAYLDCGDITQLNKAGAYTIEAWVNITLDELADRFIIFKKEQPDERNRIKVQVEKNGQIYVMQANGDGAYAQTSAGCYPKSGWHHVALVYDGTKSSTDEGVIILYIDGIRQAFSNAFFKPTTGDIDASFVLGGASLACYDEVRVWNKSLSLETISKWKSYKVLDTHPDKANLVAYYDFQNVTGTNVPDLQGAYPATFKATEAEVKSIDLKIFEEVGEMTIESSMVSQKTGNAYAKEDNIELLTLKVNTVGAGELSLTGMDFSLNGTTKLTDIATINVYYAGDKAQITDESLTMNYQALRPGTGKLELRDGDNAGKQPLSVGNNFFIVAIRLKPTATDGNKLDGQITKLYFSNGKDVVPESSDPDGDMTIRQINKLDAAAYTQKCTDYNNKIVFGWFPWFSVTTIDKVDWQGLTHIAPIGFEIDKGGYTPTFEDKGIDLKWPWIDFINAAHKNGVKVLAAITGNVRDGGNTAFYVDLFGDSQKMRAAAVAIAKFVDKYNLDGINMDIEEFYNSVPNHGAKYNELAKYIKEELDKINPDFELSIATYPGNESNEWDFKGMLKSADYLTIMMYNIGQTFTCPLNDAQRRIKQFWLDIDIPASDIVIAWPYYGNIYKNGSKFGTATLGDVPKYAKDNDITWDDAAKCNVYKYTEDGANMVAYAEDLQSLRLKYDYTTKGGFKGIGIWALGQDAGMEDQAYGLIREFYDSTYQGTGISKNQSNGNISVYPAAVEDELFINLKDNDGANVTVTVYNMMGQALKNINLASGVRSVHLNSLSTGCYIVKIQCESEVASFRIVKK
;
A
#
# COMPACT_ATOMS: atom_id res chain seq x y z
N MET A 1 -13.43 -16.35 55.30
CA MET A 1 -12.94 -15.32 56.26
C MET A 1 -11.57 -15.77 56.79
N LYS A 2 -10.59 -14.85 56.73
CA LYS A 2 -9.22 -15.02 57.25
C LYS A 2 -8.34 -15.99 56.48
N LYS A 3 -7.57 -15.44 55.49
CA LYS A 3 -6.14 -15.63 55.23
C LYS A 3 -5.81 -14.94 53.92
N ASN A 4 -5.31 -13.75 53.95
CA ASN A 4 -4.41 -13.12 52.96
C ASN A 4 -4.11 -11.71 53.51
N LEU A 5 -3.20 -11.68 54.44
CA LEU A 5 -2.54 -10.46 54.90
C LEU A 5 -1.16 -10.91 55.42
N PHE A 6 -0.20 -11.16 54.49
CA PHE A 6 1.23 -11.23 54.83
C PHE A 6 2.00 -11.49 53.50
N LEU A 7 2.12 -10.49 52.66
CA LEU A 7 3.18 -10.44 51.65
C LEU A 7 3.28 -9.02 51.07
N CYS A 8 3.54 -8.08 51.96
CA CYS A 8 3.94 -6.74 51.58
C CYS A 8 4.92 -6.25 52.65
N LEU A 9 6.17 -6.76 52.60
CA LEU A 9 7.31 -6.11 53.25
C LEU A 9 8.56 -6.96 53.03
N LEU A 10 9.13 -6.91 51.83
CA LEU A 10 10.53 -7.27 51.51
C LEU A 10 10.91 -6.85 50.11
N PHE A 11 10.70 -5.59 49.78
CA PHE A 11 11.32 -4.94 48.61
C PHE A 11 11.73 -3.53 49.00
N LEU A 12 12.70 -3.42 49.84
CA LEU A 12 13.43 -2.19 50.08
C LEU A 12 14.84 -2.58 50.52
N LEU A 13 15.74 -2.64 49.53
CA LEU A 13 17.17 -2.36 49.60
C LEU A 13 17.85 -2.92 48.34
N GLY A 14 17.44 -2.44 47.19
CA GLY A 14 18.28 -2.33 46.03
C GLY A 14 18.49 -0.84 45.82
N ILE A 15 19.58 -0.30 46.21
CA ILE A 15 19.95 1.06 45.85
C ILE A 15 20.25 1.04 44.36
N LEU A 16 19.24 1.32 43.57
CA LEU A 16 19.39 1.78 42.22
C LEU A 16 20.11 3.11 42.27
N ASN A 17 21.33 3.17 41.81
CA ASN A 17 21.92 4.43 41.33
C ASN A 17 21.15 4.85 40.09
N VAL A 18 19.95 5.35 40.28
CA VAL A 18 19.25 6.09 39.24
C VAL A 18 20.04 7.38 39.08
N SER A 19 20.66 7.61 37.95
CA SER A 19 21.19 8.93 37.60
C SER A 19 20.08 9.95 37.88
N ALA A 20 20.41 11.01 38.64
CA ALA A 20 19.42 11.99 39.06
C ALA A 20 18.73 12.57 37.80
N GLN A 21 17.46 12.29 37.66
CA GLN A 21 16.63 12.94 36.67
C GLN A 21 16.24 14.32 37.21
N THR A 22 16.35 15.39 36.41
CA THR A 22 15.87 16.70 36.78
C THR A 22 14.38 16.63 37.05
N THR A 23 14.01 16.69 38.31
CA THR A 23 12.60 16.90 38.71
C THR A 23 12.24 18.33 38.38
N GLY A 24 11.34 18.53 37.39
CA GLY A 24 10.86 19.84 37.01
C GLY A 24 11.67 20.52 35.90
N ASN A 25 12.18 19.76 34.91
CA ASN A 25 12.79 20.33 33.73
C ASN A 25 11.90 21.40 33.10
N LYS A 26 12.48 22.50 32.65
CA LYS A 26 11.77 23.63 32.05
C LYS A 26 12.23 23.84 30.63
N GLY A 27 11.27 24.13 29.78
CA GLY A 27 11.51 24.48 28.41
C GLY A 27 10.85 25.80 28.02
N PHE A 28 11.30 26.37 26.96
CA PHE A 28 10.74 27.56 26.35
C PHE A 28 9.60 27.18 25.40
N LYS A 29 8.40 27.81 25.61
CA LYS A 29 7.24 27.63 24.75
C LYS A 29 6.86 28.93 24.05
N LEU A 30 6.70 28.87 22.73
CA LEU A 30 6.04 29.89 21.93
C LEU A 30 4.53 29.59 21.90
N ASN A 31 3.70 30.57 22.30
CA ASN A 31 2.25 30.43 22.40
C ASN A 31 1.50 31.13 21.26
N VAL A 32 2.19 31.77 20.33
CA VAL A 32 1.56 32.56 19.24
C VAL A 32 2.00 32.07 17.86
N ASN A 33 1.04 32.10 16.97
CA ASN A 33 1.20 31.80 15.56
C ASN A 33 1.53 33.10 14.77
N SER A 34 2.54 33.86 15.24
CA SER A 34 2.97 35.08 14.56
C SER A 34 4.49 35.08 14.35
N GLY A 35 4.92 35.61 13.22
CA GLY A 35 6.33 35.69 12.86
C GLY A 35 7.18 36.55 13.81
N ASP A 36 6.55 37.29 14.73
CA ASP A 36 7.19 38.22 15.66
C ASP A 36 7.55 37.57 17.00
N ALA A 37 7.14 36.32 17.25
CA ALA A 37 7.47 35.58 18.47
C ALA A 37 8.69 34.70 18.28
N TYR A 38 9.82 35.07 18.88
CA TYR A 38 11.08 34.31 18.80
C TYR A 38 11.99 34.60 20.00
N LEU A 39 12.98 33.73 20.20
CA LEU A 39 14.09 33.98 21.09
C LEU A 39 15.27 34.56 20.32
N ASP A 40 15.72 35.74 20.67
CA ASP A 40 16.86 36.45 20.10
C ASP A 40 18.11 36.16 20.92
N CYS A 41 19.04 35.39 20.36
CA CYS A 41 20.29 34.98 20.98
C CYS A 41 21.47 35.94 20.61
N GLY A 42 21.17 37.06 19.95
CA GLY A 42 22.17 37.99 19.49
C GLY A 42 23.07 37.48 18.35
N ASP A 43 24.06 38.26 17.99
CA ASP A 43 25.01 37.87 16.94
C ASP A 43 26.05 36.86 17.48
N ILE A 44 25.80 35.58 17.32
CA ILE A 44 26.80 34.51 17.60
C ILE A 44 27.85 34.53 16.51
N THR A 45 28.93 35.30 16.76
CA THR A 45 29.95 35.58 15.74
C THR A 45 30.74 34.36 15.28
N GLN A 46 30.82 33.29 16.07
CA GLN A 46 31.43 32.02 15.69
C GLN A 46 30.70 31.31 14.54
N LEU A 47 29.43 31.67 14.27
CA LEU A 47 28.72 31.20 13.11
C LEU A 47 28.97 32.04 11.84
N ASN A 48 29.70 33.17 11.99
CA ASN A 48 30.11 34.02 10.88
C ASN A 48 31.35 33.42 10.21
N LYS A 49 31.31 33.14 8.90
CA LYS A 49 32.42 32.49 8.17
C LYS A 49 32.99 31.25 8.87
N ALA A 50 32.16 30.49 9.55
CA ALA A 50 32.60 29.34 10.32
C ALA A 50 33.25 28.28 9.42
N GLY A 51 34.39 27.76 9.82
CA GLY A 51 35.05 26.61 9.19
C GLY A 51 34.27 25.30 9.44
N ALA A 52 33.66 25.21 10.63
CA ALA A 52 32.80 24.11 11.03
C ALA A 52 31.91 24.56 12.18
N TYR A 53 30.68 24.00 12.26
CA TYR A 53 29.81 24.20 13.43
C TYR A 53 28.83 23.06 13.57
N THR A 54 28.23 22.97 14.76
CA THR A 54 27.03 22.18 15.01
C THR A 54 26.01 23.03 15.76
N ILE A 55 24.75 22.99 15.36
CA ILE A 55 23.64 23.61 16.09
C ILE A 55 22.65 22.50 16.40
N GLU A 56 22.34 22.33 17.70
CA GLU A 56 21.39 21.30 18.12
C GLU A 56 20.38 21.81 19.13
N ALA A 57 19.20 21.23 19.11
CA ALA A 57 18.11 21.57 20.02
C ALA A 57 17.14 20.40 20.17
N TRP A 58 16.53 20.27 21.33
CA TRP A 58 15.29 19.54 21.48
C TRP A 58 14.13 20.47 21.13
N VAL A 59 13.23 20.01 20.26
CA VAL A 59 12.09 20.80 19.77
C VAL A 59 10.83 19.93 19.78
N ASN A 60 9.74 20.48 20.30
CA ASN A 60 8.42 19.86 20.25
C ASN A 60 7.49 20.70 19.38
N ILE A 61 7.15 20.18 18.22
CA ILE A 61 6.28 20.80 17.21
C ILE A 61 5.15 19.82 16.91
N THR A 62 3.91 20.32 16.85
CA THR A 62 2.76 19.56 16.31
C THR A 62 2.51 20.01 14.87
N LEU A 63 2.86 19.18 13.89
CA LEU A 63 2.79 19.55 12.46
C LEU A 63 1.38 19.95 12.01
N ASP A 64 0.35 19.28 12.54
CA ASP A 64 -1.04 19.57 12.17
C ASP A 64 -1.51 20.96 12.64
N GLU A 65 -0.86 21.53 13.65
CA GLU A 65 -1.12 22.90 14.18
C GLU A 65 -0.36 23.98 13.41
N LEU A 66 0.55 23.63 12.51
CA LEU A 66 1.26 24.59 11.68
C LEU A 66 0.31 25.20 10.64
N ALA A 67 0.38 26.52 10.47
CA ALA A 67 -0.34 27.19 9.39
C ALA A 67 0.25 26.82 8.01
N ASP A 68 1.58 26.86 7.90
CA ASP A 68 2.34 26.55 6.68
C ASP A 68 3.67 25.87 7.06
N ARG A 69 4.57 26.60 7.72
CA ARG A 69 5.91 26.17 8.07
C ARG A 69 6.35 26.72 9.41
N PHE A 70 7.37 26.10 9.98
CA PHE A 70 7.98 26.53 11.24
C PHE A 70 9.51 26.67 11.10
N ILE A 71 10.08 27.78 11.58
CA ILE A 71 11.52 27.99 11.62
C ILE A 71 12.05 27.45 12.94
N ILE A 72 12.82 26.36 12.88
CA ILE A 72 13.44 25.76 14.07
C ILE A 72 14.51 26.72 14.61
N PHE A 73 15.44 27.15 13.76
CA PHE A 73 16.39 28.21 14.04
C PHE A 73 16.88 28.90 12.78
N LYS A 74 17.33 30.11 12.90
CA LYS A 74 17.97 30.85 11.81
C LYS A 74 19.00 31.88 12.31
N LYS A 75 19.97 32.17 11.44
CA LYS A 75 20.82 33.35 11.46
C LYS A 75 20.83 33.87 10.03
N GLU A 76 20.19 35.01 9.78
CA GLU A 76 19.83 35.40 8.41
C GLU A 76 19.88 36.93 8.27
N GLN A 77 20.66 37.41 7.29
CA GLN A 77 20.68 38.85 6.98
C GLN A 77 19.34 39.30 6.36
N PRO A 78 18.97 40.58 6.51
CA PRO A 78 17.71 41.09 5.97
C PRO A 78 17.55 40.95 4.45
N ASP A 79 18.64 40.87 3.71
CA ASP A 79 18.66 40.66 2.26
C ASP A 79 18.66 39.17 1.86
N GLU A 80 18.54 38.27 2.82
CA GLU A 80 18.53 36.80 2.68
C GLU A 80 19.74 36.19 1.97
N ARG A 81 20.79 36.96 1.66
CA ARG A 81 21.94 36.49 0.90
C ARG A 81 22.86 35.59 1.70
N ASN A 82 23.08 35.91 2.97
CA ASN A 82 23.89 35.09 3.86
C ASN A 82 23.00 34.59 4.98
N ARG A 83 22.89 33.28 5.11
CA ARG A 83 22.00 32.67 6.09
C ARG A 83 22.38 31.25 6.48
N ILE A 84 22.05 30.93 7.74
CA ILE A 84 21.91 29.56 8.26
C ILE A 84 20.45 29.45 8.71
N LYS A 85 19.70 28.47 8.21
CA LYS A 85 18.28 28.32 8.56
C LYS A 85 17.85 26.87 8.46
N VAL A 86 17.11 26.41 9.44
CA VAL A 86 16.39 25.13 9.41
C VAL A 86 14.93 25.40 9.63
N GLN A 87 14.09 24.96 8.69
CA GLN A 87 12.64 25.06 8.78
C GLN A 87 11.97 23.74 8.46
N VAL A 88 10.83 23.47 9.08
CA VAL A 88 9.98 22.32 8.81
C VAL A 88 8.67 22.78 8.21
N GLU A 89 8.19 22.08 7.19
CA GLU A 89 6.89 22.27 6.54
C GLU A 89 5.82 21.42 7.23
N LYS A 90 4.55 21.76 7.02
CA LYS A 90 3.42 21.02 7.60
C LYS A 90 3.40 19.53 7.21
N ASN A 91 3.94 19.15 6.07
CA ASN A 91 4.07 17.75 5.63
C ASN A 91 5.28 17.01 6.24
N GLY A 92 6.00 17.63 7.16
CA GLY A 92 7.20 17.08 7.79
C GLY A 92 8.48 17.15 6.95
N GLN A 93 8.46 17.83 5.80
CA GLN A 93 9.65 18.09 5.02
C GLN A 93 10.51 19.17 5.71
N ILE A 94 11.83 18.99 5.70
CA ILE A 94 12.76 19.94 6.29
C ILE A 94 13.59 20.61 5.19
N TYR A 95 13.71 21.93 5.29
CA TYR A 95 14.60 22.73 4.48
C TYR A 95 15.77 23.20 5.33
N VAL A 96 16.97 22.93 4.85
CA VAL A 96 18.22 23.47 5.39
C VAL A 96 18.75 24.46 4.39
N MET A 97 18.92 25.70 4.82
CA MET A 97 19.47 26.78 4.00
C MET A 97 20.80 27.23 4.58
N GLN A 98 21.84 27.10 3.78
CA GLN A 98 23.14 27.68 4.07
C GLN A 98 23.62 28.32 2.77
N ALA A 99 23.57 29.63 2.72
CA ALA A 99 23.71 30.32 1.47
C ALA A 99 24.66 31.50 1.57
N ASN A 100 25.39 31.66 0.46
CA ASN A 100 25.93 32.91 -0.04
C ASN A 100 25.20 33.21 -1.37
N GLY A 101 24.12 34.03 -1.30
CA GLY A 101 23.29 34.37 -2.47
C GLY A 101 22.10 33.45 -2.72
N ASP A 102 21.38 33.74 -3.82
CA ASP A 102 20.11 33.09 -4.14
C ASP A 102 20.25 31.57 -4.38
N GLY A 103 19.34 30.79 -3.81
CA GLY A 103 19.03 29.43 -4.21
C GLY A 103 19.81 28.29 -3.59
N ALA A 104 20.63 28.52 -2.53
CA ALA A 104 21.34 27.41 -1.88
C ALA A 104 20.52 26.80 -0.73
N TYR A 105 19.91 25.65 -0.96
CA TYR A 105 19.19 24.91 0.07
C TYR A 105 19.32 23.40 -0.15
N ALA A 106 19.09 22.65 0.91
CA ALA A 106 18.84 21.22 0.87
C ALA A 106 17.46 20.93 1.44
N GLN A 107 16.79 19.97 0.89
CA GLN A 107 15.49 19.54 1.38
C GLN A 107 15.44 18.03 1.55
N THR A 108 14.73 17.59 2.60
CA THR A 108 14.44 16.17 2.84
C THR A 108 13.17 15.75 2.09
N SER A 109 12.87 14.45 2.11
CA SER A 109 11.53 13.98 1.73
C SER A 109 10.47 14.45 2.73
N ALA A 110 9.20 14.42 2.34
CA ALA A 110 8.08 14.63 3.25
C ALA A 110 8.08 13.54 4.34
N GLY A 111 7.59 13.90 5.55
CA GLY A 111 7.53 12.97 6.66
C GLY A 111 8.84 12.72 7.41
N CYS A 112 9.94 13.40 7.07
CA CYS A 112 11.21 13.29 7.80
C CYS A 112 11.13 13.79 9.24
N TYR A 113 10.38 14.86 9.51
CA TYR A 113 10.09 15.31 10.86
C TYR A 113 8.81 14.61 11.35
N PRO A 114 8.83 13.95 12.53
CA PRO A 114 7.65 13.29 13.08
C PRO A 114 6.49 14.24 13.36
N LYS A 115 5.25 13.76 13.38
CA LYS A 115 4.04 14.59 13.46
C LYS A 115 3.91 15.40 14.75
N SER A 116 4.44 14.90 15.86
CA SER A 116 4.37 15.56 17.17
C SER A 116 5.34 14.93 18.17
N GLY A 117 5.58 15.61 19.27
CA GLY A 117 6.43 15.14 20.35
C GLY A 117 7.78 15.85 20.39
N TRP A 118 8.62 15.46 21.37
CA TRP A 118 9.97 15.98 21.50
C TRP A 118 10.91 15.26 20.54
N HIS A 119 11.59 16.02 19.68
CA HIS A 119 12.56 15.52 18.74
C HIS A 119 13.86 16.31 18.82
N HIS A 120 15.00 15.63 18.81
CA HIS A 120 16.30 16.25 18.78
C HIS A 120 16.69 16.57 17.33
N VAL A 121 16.94 17.83 17.04
CA VAL A 121 17.37 18.31 15.73
C VAL A 121 18.81 18.76 15.83
N ALA A 122 19.71 18.23 14.99
CA ALA A 122 21.10 18.67 14.92
C ALA A 122 21.52 18.95 13.48
N LEU A 123 21.98 20.17 13.22
CA LEU A 123 22.59 20.59 11.97
C LEU A 123 24.10 20.62 12.14
N VAL A 124 24.81 19.83 11.37
CA VAL A 124 26.29 19.78 11.34
C VAL A 124 26.79 20.35 10.02
N TYR A 125 27.72 21.26 10.09
CA TYR A 125 28.45 21.81 8.94
C TYR A 125 29.96 21.58 9.10
N ASP A 126 30.56 21.06 8.03
CA ASP A 126 32.01 20.86 7.93
C ASP A 126 32.57 21.63 6.73
N GLY A 127 32.96 22.86 6.95
CA GLY A 127 33.50 23.74 5.90
C GLY A 127 34.91 23.37 5.41
N THR A 128 35.52 22.31 5.96
CA THR A 128 36.80 21.77 5.46
C THR A 128 36.57 20.87 4.24
N LYS A 129 35.34 20.43 3.99
CA LYS A 129 34.94 19.64 2.84
C LYS A 129 34.60 20.52 1.65
N SER A 130 34.71 19.98 0.45
CA SER A 130 34.23 20.63 -0.75
C SER A 130 32.68 20.74 -0.72
N SER A 131 32.15 21.80 -1.32
CA SER A 131 30.69 22.01 -1.41
C SER A 131 29.94 20.91 -2.18
N THR A 132 30.67 20.06 -2.87
CA THR A 132 30.12 18.90 -3.61
C THR A 132 30.33 17.58 -2.85
N ASP A 133 31.06 17.61 -1.72
CA ASP A 133 31.33 16.40 -0.96
C ASP A 133 30.12 16.00 -0.12
N GLU A 134 29.85 14.72 -0.10
CA GLU A 134 28.87 14.17 0.81
C GLU A 134 29.29 14.43 2.27
N GLY A 135 28.35 14.96 3.07
CA GLY A 135 28.59 15.26 4.48
C GLY A 135 29.21 16.62 4.76
N VAL A 136 29.24 17.57 3.82
CA VAL A 136 29.56 18.99 4.10
C VAL A 136 28.47 19.61 4.96
N ILE A 137 27.21 19.24 4.76
CA ILE A 137 26.06 19.50 5.64
C ILE A 137 25.37 18.20 5.95
N ILE A 138 25.09 17.99 7.22
CA ILE A 138 24.36 16.81 7.70
C ILE A 138 23.26 17.29 8.65
N LEU A 139 22.04 16.77 8.44
CA LEU A 139 20.92 16.95 9.36
C LEU A 139 20.66 15.63 10.06
N TYR A 140 20.55 15.67 11.38
CA TYR A 140 20.13 14.56 12.21
C TYR A 140 18.81 14.89 12.89
N ILE A 141 17.85 13.95 12.86
CA ILE A 141 16.65 13.95 13.69
C ILE A 141 16.73 12.74 14.61
N ASP A 142 16.69 12.95 15.92
CA ASP A 142 16.83 11.93 16.96
C ASP A 142 18.13 11.10 16.88
N GLY A 143 19.15 11.65 16.21
CA GLY A 143 20.41 10.97 15.94
C GLY A 143 20.42 10.17 14.63
N ILE A 144 19.34 10.21 13.83
CA ILE A 144 19.27 9.56 12.53
C ILE A 144 19.62 10.58 11.45
N ARG A 145 20.59 10.25 10.59
CA ARG A 145 20.97 11.09 9.44
C ARG A 145 19.82 11.13 8.43
N GLN A 146 19.45 12.35 8.03
CA GLN A 146 18.42 12.56 7.03
C GLN A 146 19.02 12.69 5.63
N ALA A 147 18.44 12.00 4.66
CA ALA A 147 18.82 12.12 3.26
C ALA A 147 18.21 13.40 2.65
N PHE A 148 18.97 14.07 1.82
CA PHE A 148 18.48 15.21 1.06
C PHE A 148 18.11 14.78 -0.38
N SER A 149 16.90 15.10 -0.80
CA SER A 149 16.42 14.87 -2.17
C SER A 149 16.98 15.90 -3.14
N ASN A 150 17.43 17.06 -2.62
CA ASN A 150 18.00 18.17 -3.36
C ASN A 150 19.06 18.83 -2.48
N ALA A 151 20.27 19.00 -2.97
CA ALA A 151 21.32 19.66 -2.20
C ALA A 151 22.11 20.62 -3.10
N PHE A 152 21.89 21.92 -2.91
CA PHE A 152 22.65 22.99 -3.56
C PHE A 152 23.32 23.82 -2.49
N PHE A 153 24.60 23.55 -2.18
CA PHE A 153 25.33 24.29 -1.18
C PHE A 153 26.39 25.17 -1.84
N LYS A 154 26.36 26.44 -1.45
CA LYS A 154 27.51 27.31 -1.63
C LYS A 154 28.04 27.65 -0.24
N PRO A 155 29.33 27.42 0.03
CA PRO A 155 29.92 27.82 1.31
C PRO A 155 29.65 29.30 1.55
N THR A 156 29.29 29.66 2.77
CA THR A 156 29.17 31.08 3.16
C THR A 156 30.56 31.71 3.08
N THR A 157 30.71 32.66 2.16
CA THR A 157 31.99 33.41 2.02
C THR A 157 31.90 34.78 2.69
N GLY A 158 30.71 35.17 3.15
CA GLY A 158 30.44 36.44 3.80
C GLY A 158 30.10 36.30 5.29
N ASP A 159 30.29 37.37 6.03
CA ASP A 159 29.81 37.46 7.44
C ASP A 159 28.27 37.45 7.45
N ILE A 160 27.66 36.70 8.37
CA ILE A 160 26.25 36.78 8.68
C ILE A 160 26.08 37.73 9.86
N ASP A 161 26.09 39.03 9.58
CA ASP A 161 25.88 40.08 10.59
C ASP A 161 24.36 40.18 10.91
N ALA A 162 23.89 39.24 11.72
CA ALA A 162 22.46 39.11 12.13
C ALA A 162 22.36 38.29 13.42
N SER A 163 21.30 38.48 14.18
CA SER A 163 21.02 37.64 15.34
C SER A 163 20.78 36.19 14.97
N PHE A 164 21.23 35.27 15.80
CA PHE A 164 20.79 33.90 15.82
C PHE A 164 19.47 33.83 16.58
N VAL A 165 18.40 33.31 15.95
CA VAL A 165 17.07 33.29 16.53
C VAL A 165 16.45 31.89 16.51
N LEU A 166 15.65 31.57 17.54
CA LEU A 166 14.88 30.35 17.66
C LEU A 166 13.41 30.63 17.51
N GLY A 167 12.71 29.87 16.68
CA GLY A 167 11.27 30.02 16.49
C GLY A 167 10.90 31.08 15.44
N GLY A 168 9.62 31.32 15.34
CA GLY A 168 8.98 32.23 14.41
C GLY A 168 7.89 31.53 13.62
N ALA A 169 6.70 32.14 13.59
CA ALA A 169 5.53 31.75 12.83
C ALA A 169 4.71 30.53 13.32
N SER A 170 5.01 29.89 14.47
CA SER A 170 4.18 28.78 14.95
C SER A 170 4.42 28.41 16.41
N LEU A 171 3.53 27.56 16.95
CA LEU A 171 3.62 27.01 18.30
C LEU A 171 4.73 25.97 18.40
N ALA A 172 5.63 26.12 19.34
CA ALA A 172 6.70 25.14 19.61
C ALA A 172 7.23 25.23 21.03
N CYS A 173 7.83 24.12 21.50
CA CYS A 173 8.64 24.14 22.72
C CYS A 173 10.09 23.83 22.37
N TYR A 174 11.02 24.41 23.12
CA TYR A 174 12.47 24.20 23.00
C TYR A 174 13.10 23.83 24.32
N ASP A 175 14.15 23.04 24.25
CA ASP A 175 15.06 22.79 25.35
C ASP A 175 16.46 22.39 24.83
N GLU A 176 17.48 22.52 25.72
CA GLU A 176 18.83 22.05 25.43
C GLU A 176 19.42 22.58 24.12
N VAL A 177 19.25 23.86 23.85
CA VAL A 177 19.79 24.50 22.64
C VAL A 177 21.27 24.74 22.78
N ARG A 178 22.08 24.21 21.85
CA ARG A 178 23.53 24.24 21.89
C ARG A 178 24.11 24.65 20.56
N VAL A 179 25.12 25.52 20.62
CA VAL A 179 25.91 25.96 19.45
C VAL A 179 27.36 25.60 19.68
N TRP A 180 27.93 24.88 18.71
CA TRP A 180 29.32 24.42 18.76
C TRP A 180 30.11 24.99 17.60
N ASN A 181 31.37 25.36 17.80
CA ASN A 181 32.30 25.77 16.73
C ASN A 181 33.08 24.59 16.15
N LYS A 182 32.43 23.43 16.08
CA LYS A 182 32.97 22.17 15.60
C LYS A 182 31.89 21.34 14.93
N SER A 183 32.23 20.58 13.88
CA SER A 183 31.40 19.50 13.35
C SER A 183 31.42 18.30 14.29
N LEU A 184 30.36 18.11 15.08
CA LEU A 184 30.25 16.95 15.97
C LEU A 184 30.02 15.67 15.21
N SER A 185 30.56 14.55 15.71
CA SER A 185 30.27 13.23 15.14
C SER A 185 28.87 12.74 15.51
N LEU A 186 28.31 11.84 14.71
CA LEU A 186 27.04 11.17 15.02
C LEU A 186 27.10 10.49 16.39
N GLU A 187 28.21 9.85 16.71
CA GLU A 187 28.44 9.19 18.00
C GLU A 187 28.32 10.18 19.16
N THR A 188 28.95 11.35 19.06
CA THR A 188 28.87 12.42 20.08
C THR A 188 27.41 12.90 20.21
N ILE A 189 26.76 13.25 19.11
CA ILE A 189 25.37 13.74 19.11
C ILE A 189 24.44 12.70 19.72
N SER A 190 24.50 11.47 19.26
CA SER A 190 23.62 10.39 19.73
C SER A 190 23.80 10.09 21.21
N LYS A 191 25.04 10.11 21.70
CA LYS A 191 25.38 9.85 23.09
C LYS A 191 24.93 10.98 24.01
N TRP A 192 25.11 12.24 23.58
CA TRP A 192 25.00 13.39 24.48
C TRP A 192 23.69 14.19 24.35
N LYS A 193 22.84 13.88 23.38
CA LYS A 193 21.60 14.62 23.15
C LYS A 193 20.64 14.64 24.35
N SER A 194 20.66 13.61 25.19
CA SER A 194 19.78 13.48 26.37
C SER A 194 20.48 13.84 27.69
N TYR A 195 21.67 14.41 27.64
CA TYR A 195 22.41 14.86 28.84
C TYR A 195 22.62 16.35 28.80
N LYS A 196 22.67 16.98 29.99
CA LYS A 196 23.27 18.32 30.10
C LYS A 196 24.69 18.28 29.60
N VAL A 197 25.22 19.40 29.13
CA VAL A 197 26.63 19.48 28.73
C VAL A 197 27.50 19.44 29.96
N LEU A 198 27.97 18.23 30.31
CA LEU A 198 28.82 17.97 31.48
C LEU A 198 30.29 18.27 31.22
N ASP A 199 31.10 18.33 32.27
CA ASP A 199 32.56 18.49 32.18
C ASP A 199 33.23 17.32 31.42
N THR A 200 32.60 16.17 31.41
CA THR A 200 33.05 14.97 30.73
C THR A 200 32.71 14.94 29.23
N HIS A 201 31.96 15.93 28.71
CA HIS A 201 31.65 15.98 27.28
C HIS A 201 32.94 16.16 26.44
N PRO A 202 33.26 15.31 25.47
CA PRO A 202 34.54 15.30 24.76
C PRO A 202 34.83 16.59 24.01
N ASP A 203 33.81 17.28 23.57
CA ASP A 203 33.92 18.51 22.80
C ASP A 203 33.49 19.78 23.60
N LYS A 204 33.40 19.71 24.92
CA LYS A 204 32.98 20.83 25.77
C LYS A 204 33.71 22.14 25.48
N ALA A 205 35.01 22.07 25.19
CA ALA A 205 35.83 23.23 24.83
C ALA A 205 35.38 23.94 23.53
N ASN A 206 34.58 23.29 22.72
CA ASN A 206 34.03 23.82 21.47
C ASN A 206 32.59 24.36 21.60
N LEU A 207 32.00 24.30 22.81
CA LEU A 207 30.66 24.84 23.08
C LEU A 207 30.73 26.36 23.11
N VAL A 208 29.91 26.99 22.26
CA VAL A 208 29.89 28.46 22.08
C VAL A 208 28.76 29.10 22.87
N ALA A 209 27.56 28.49 22.78
CA ALA A 209 26.39 28.96 23.52
C ALA A 209 25.53 27.77 23.96
N TYR A 210 24.88 27.88 25.13
CA TYR A 210 24.03 26.83 25.69
C TYR A 210 22.88 27.41 26.49
N TYR A 211 21.64 27.04 26.09
CA TYR A 211 20.42 27.49 26.72
C TYR A 211 19.62 26.30 27.23
N ASP A 212 19.55 26.12 28.58
CA ASP A 212 18.82 25.03 29.25
C ASP A 212 17.48 25.48 29.84
N PHE A 213 17.15 26.75 29.70
CA PHE A 213 15.89 27.43 30.17
C PHE A 213 15.57 27.27 31.65
N GLN A 214 16.49 26.79 32.51
CA GLN A 214 16.20 26.54 33.92
C GLN A 214 16.19 27.83 34.75
N ASN A 215 17.01 28.83 34.37
CA ASN A 215 17.27 30.07 35.16
C ASN A 215 16.80 31.35 34.44
N VAL A 216 15.64 31.31 33.77
CA VAL A 216 15.12 32.46 33.03
C VAL A 216 14.56 33.51 34.01
N THR A 217 14.88 34.79 33.80
CA THR A 217 14.42 35.92 34.59
C THR A 217 13.75 36.97 33.70
N GLY A 218 12.44 37.11 33.83
CA GLY A 218 11.68 38.00 32.94
C GLY A 218 11.78 37.53 31.47
N THR A 219 12.26 38.40 30.59
CA THR A 219 12.49 38.09 29.18
C THR A 219 13.93 37.60 28.91
N ASN A 220 14.80 37.59 29.92
CA ASN A 220 16.21 37.22 29.74
C ASN A 220 16.43 35.73 29.96
N VAL A 221 17.05 35.08 28.99
CA VAL A 221 17.48 33.67 29.02
C VAL A 221 19.00 33.66 29.13
N PRO A 222 19.59 33.13 30.21
CA PRO A 222 21.03 33.08 30.35
C PRO A 222 21.66 32.11 29.38
N ASP A 223 22.73 32.49 28.73
CA ASP A 223 23.66 31.58 28.10
C ASP A 223 24.57 31.01 29.18
N LEU A 224 24.60 29.71 29.34
CA LEU A 224 25.42 29.04 30.34
C LEU A 224 26.95 29.17 30.05
N GLN A 225 27.30 29.54 28.81
CA GLN A 225 28.68 29.95 28.46
C GLN A 225 28.96 31.44 28.74
N GLY A 226 27.91 32.24 28.95
CA GLY A 226 27.96 33.64 29.36
C GLY A 226 28.22 34.66 28.26
N ALA A 227 28.53 34.24 27.03
CA ALA A 227 28.88 35.12 25.93
C ALA A 227 27.67 35.72 25.18
N TYR A 228 26.56 34.99 25.12
CA TYR A 228 25.41 35.28 24.26
C TYR A 228 24.07 35.15 25.01
N PRO A 229 23.79 35.97 26.06
CA PRO A 229 22.49 35.95 26.74
C PRO A 229 21.37 36.29 25.76
N ALA A 230 20.30 35.51 25.80
CA ALA A 230 19.18 35.65 24.86
C ALA A 230 17.98 36.42 25.47
N THR A 231 17.14 36.96 24.60
CA THR A 231 15.97 37.75 25.01
C THR A 231 14.74 37.33 24.24
N PHE A 232 13.62 37.13 24.93
CA PHE A 232 12.31 36.92 24.29
C PHE A 232 11.83 38.19 23.59
N LYS A 233 11.46 38.10 22.36
CA LYS A 233 10.88 39.17 21.53
C LYS A 233 9.36 39.03 21.37
N ALA A 234 8.66 38.42 22.32
CA ALA A 234 7.21 38.33 22.32
C ALA A 234 6.63 38.39 23.73
N THR A 235 5.42 38.95 23.84
CA THR A 235 4.66 38.99 25.08
C THR A 235 4.02 37.65 25.47
N GLU A 236 4.01 36.67 24.60
CA GLU A 236 3.30 35.41 24.77
C GLU A 236 4.23 34.17 24.74
N ALA A 237 5.50 34.37 25.03
CA ALA A 237 6.44 33.29 25.30
C ALA A 237 6.46 32.98 26.80
N GLU A 238 6.48 31.72 27.16
CA GLU A 238 6.55 31.25 28.53
C GLU A 238 7.63 30.21 28.76
N VAL A 239 8.18 30.17 29.94
CA VAL A 239 8.98 29.07 30.42
C VAL A 239 8.11 28.21 31.31
N LYS A 240 7.99 26.95 30.99
CA LYS A 240 7.12 26.00 31.69
C LYS A 240 7.82 24.70 31.99
N SER A 241 7.28 23.96 32.96
CA SER A 241 7.67 22.57 33.16
C SER A 241 7.32 21.71 31.92
N ILE A 242 8.26 20.87 31.52
CA ILE A 242 8.15 19.98 30.36
C ILE A 242 8.41 18.53 30.77
N ASP A 243 8.00 17.62 29.97
CA ASP A 243 8.15 16.17 30.17
C ASP A 243 9.42 15.59 29.53
N LEU A 244 10.26 16.42 28.91
CA LEU A 244 11.54 15.99 28.35
C LEU A 244 12.49 15.54 29.46
N LYS A 245 13.05 14.36 29.33
CA LYS A 245 14.01 13.79 30.29
C LYS A 245 15.42 14.14 29.88
N ILE A 246 16.09 14.96 30.68
CA ILE A 246 17.51 15.32 30.52
C ILE A 246 18.27 14.84 31.76
N PHE A 247 19.42 14.21 31.58
CA PHE A 247 20.22 13.63 32.65
C PHE A 247 21.35 14.57 33.08
N GLU A 248 21.61 14.66 34.40
CA GLU A 248 22.64 15.53 34.98
C GLU A 248 24.01 14.82 35.20
N GLU A 249 24.00 13.51 35.12
CA GLU A 249 25.23 12.71 35.32
C GLU A 249 25.30 11.61 34.26
N VAL A 250 26.54 11.27 33.86
CA VAL A 250 26.81 10.10 33.00
C VAL A 250 26.88 8.88 33.90
N GLY A 251 25.78 8.19 34.09
CA GLY A 251 25.75 6.90 34.75
C GLY A 251 26.23 5.76 33.82
N GLU A 252 26.46 4.59 34.36
CA GLU A 252 26.66 3.38 33.56
C GLU A 252 25.39 3.07 32.77
N MET A 253 25.54 2.66 31.51
CA MET A 253 24.39 2.17 30.76
C MET A 253 23.89 0.90 31.41
N THR A 254 22.61 0.88 31.74
CA THR A 254 21.93 -0.27 32.34
C THR A 254 20.70 -0.64 31.54
N ILE A 255 20.23 -1.88 31.70
CA ILE A 255 19.00 -2.34 31.08
C ILE A 255 17.85 -1.94 31.99
N GLU A 256 16.93 -1.13 31.46
CA GLU A 256 15.69 -0.79 32.15
C GLU A 256 14.65 -1.88 32.00
N SER A 257 14.51 -2.43 30.79
CA SER A 257 13.61 -3.55 30.50
C SER A 257 14.07 -4.32 29.27
N SER A 258 13.64 -5.57 29.18
CA SER A 258 13.78 -6.36 27.96
C SER A 258 12.55 -7.26 27.80
N MET A 259 12.03 -7.37 26.58
CA MET A 259 10.81 -8.11 26.27
C MET A 259 10.94 -8.80 24.92
N VAL A 260 10.43 -10.02 24.82
CA VAL A 260 10.29 -10.78 23.58
C VAL A 260 8.84 -10.77 23.15
N SER A 261 8.61 -10.58 21.86
CA SER A 261 7.29 -10.76 21.22
C SER A 261 7.44 -11.65 20.00
N GLN A 262 6.41 -12.44 19.72
CA GLN A 262 6.34 -13.31 18.54
C GLN A 262 5.30 -12.81 17.56
N LYS A 263 5.62 -12.89 16.27
CA LYS A 263 4.63 -12.71 15.22
C LYS A 263 3.75 -13.94 15.09
N THR A 264 2.49 -13.71 14.84
CA THR A 264 1.48 -14.74 14.58
C THR A 264 0.93 -14.61 13.18
N GLY A 265 0.18 -15.61 12.70
CA GLY A 265 -0.42 -15.64 11.38
C GLY A 265 0.34 -16.55 10.42
N ASN A 266 0.43 -16.16 9.15
CA ASN A 266 1.03 -16.99 8.11
C ASN A 266 2.50 -16.65 7.85
N ALA A 267 3.32 -17.68 7.62
CA ALA A 267 4.70 -17.60 7.18
C ALA A 267 4.82 -18.24 5.79
N TYR A 268 5.25 -17.49 4.78
CA TYR A 268 5.22 -17.96 3.41
C TYR A 268 6.59 -18.45 2.93
N ALA A 269 6.61 -19.64 2.28
CA ALA A 269 7.83 -20.36 1.96
C ALA A 269 8.81 -19.64 1.01
N LYS A 270 8.40 -18.58 0.33
CA LYS A 270 9.26 -17.80 -0.57
C LYS A 270 9.62 -16.41 -0.05
N GLU A 271 9.26 -16.08 1.18
CA GLU A 271 9.70 -14.84 1.82
C GLU A 271 11.16 -14.95 2.26
N ASP A 272 11.94 -13.88 2.00
CA ASP A 272 13.37 -13.87 2.31
C ASP A 272 13.65 -13.71 3.81
N ASN A 273 12.80 -12.93 4.52
CA ASN A 273 12.94 -12.66 5.95
C ASN A 273 11.57 -12.71 6.63
N ILE A 274 11.20 -13.90 7.11
CA ILE A 274 10.00 -14.08 7.93
C ILE A 274 10.39 -13.68 9.35
N GLU A 275 9.99 -12.50 9.80
CA GLU A 275 10.24 -12.04 11.16
C GLU A 275 9.46 -12.94 12.13
N LEU A 276 10.14 -13.75 12.93
CA LEU A 276 9.52 -14.66 13.90
C LEU A 276 9.44 -14.01 15.29
N LEU A 277 10.58 -13.58 15.83
CA LEU A 277 10.67 -12.96 17.14
C LEU A 277 11.23 -11.55 17.05
N THR A 278 10.69 -10.66 17.88
CA THR A 278 11.22 -9.32 18.11
C THR A 278 11.63 -9.22 19.58
N LEU A 279 12.93 -9.05 19.83
CA LEU A 279 13.48 -8.71 21.14
C LEU A 279 13.64 -7.20 21.23
N LYS A 280 13.01 -6.59 22.20
CA LYS A 280 13.20 -5.20 22.60
C LYS A 280 14.07 -5.16 23.84
N VAL A 281 15.15 -4.38 23.80
CA VAL A 281 16.00 -4.06 24.98
C VAL A 281 15.96 -2.57 25.16
N ASN A 282 15.41 -2.09 26.28
CA ASN A 282 15.42 -0.67 26.62
C ASN A 282 16.54 -0.39 27.62
N THR A 283 17.37 0.59 27.30
CA THR A 283 18.53 0.97 28.09
C THR A 283 18.44 2.40 28.57
N VAL A 284 19.02 2.66 29.73
CA VAL A 284 19.14 3.99 30.34
C VAL A 284 20.57 4.23 30.81
N GLY A 285 20.94 5.49 30.95
CA GLY A 285 22.29 5.87 31.34
C GLY A 285 23.25 6.02 30.18
N ALA A 286 24.46 6.56 30.41
CA ALA A 286 25.44 6.76 29.35
C ALA A 286 26.72 5.99 29.68
N GLY A 287 26.90 4.91 29.02
CA GLY A 287 28.11 4.07 29.10
C GLY A 287 28.12 3.15 27.91
N GLU A 288 29.14 2.35 27.79
CA GLU A 288 29.18 1.31 26.79
C GLU A 288 28.54 0.03 27.34
N LEU A 289 27.46 -0.40 26.70
CA LEU A 289 26.86 -1.70 26.94
C LEU A 289 26.60 -2.36 25.60
N SER A 290 26.97 -3.64 25.49
CA SER A 290 26.72 -4.40 24.26
C SER A 290 25.99 -5.68 24.60
N LEU A 291 25.07 -6.07 23.74
CA LEU A 291 24.53 -7.44 23.72
C LEU A 291 25.59 -8.36 23.09
N THR A 292 25.98 -9.42 23.77
CA THR A 292 27.02 -10.36 23.31
C THR A 292 26.46 -11.70 22.87
N GLY A 293 25.24 -12.01 23.24
CA GLY A 293 24.56 -13.23 22.83
C GLY A 293 23.19 -13.39 23.46
N MET A 294 22.49 -14.42 23.02
CA MET A 294 21.20 -14.83 23.57
C MET A 294 21.03 -16.34 23.53
N ASP A 295 20.31 -16.90 24.50
CA ASP A 295 19.82 -18.28 24.41
C ASP A 295 18.52 -18.28 23.62
N PHE A 296 18.59 -18.87 22.44
CA PHE A 296 17.48 -18.96 21.47
C PHE A 296 17.10 -20.40 21.19
N SER A 297 15.84 -20.68 21.02
CA SER A 297 15.37 -21.98 20.55
C SER A 297 14.14 -21.85 19.67
N LEU A 298 13.91 -22.86 18.85
CA LEU A 298 12.69 -23.03 18.04
C LEU A 298 11.77 -24.10 18.63
N ASN A 299 11.72 -24.17 19.97
CA ASN A 299 10.81 -25.08 20.67
C ASN A 299 9.36 -24.71 20.31
N GLY A 300 8.52 -25.72 20.04
CA GLY A 300 7.15 -25.52 19.53
C GLY A 300 7.06 -25.57 17.98
N THR A 301 8.15 -25.35 17.24
CA THR A 301 8.18 -25.51 15.78
C THR A 301 7.95 -26.99 15.40
N THR A 302 6.95 -27.26 14.53
CA THR A 302 6.54 -28.62 14.17
C THR A 302 7.65 -29.40 13.48
N LYS A 303 8.42 -28.77 12.56
CA LYS A 303 9.43 -29.46 11.74
C LYS A 303 10.60 -28.53 11.40
N LEU A 304 11.68 -28.65 12.16
CA LEU A 304 12.88 -27.81 12.00
C LEU A 304 13.53 -27.93 10.61
N THR A 305 13.36 -29.07 9.93
CA THR A 305 13.94 -29.28 8.59
C THR A 305 13.26 -28.46 7.51
N ASP A 306 12.14 -27.82 7.77
CA ASP A 306 11.48 -26.88 6.86
C ASP A 306 12.20 -25.52 6.79
N ILE A 307 13.04 -25.23 7.78
CA ILE A 307 13.82 -24.00 7.88
C ILE A 307 15.10 -24.11 7.05
N ALA A 308 15.36 -23.13 6.21
CA ALA A 308 16.59 -23.03 5.43
C ALA A 308 17.67 -22.25 6.19
N THR A 309 17.33 -21.08 6.73
CA THR A 309 18.26 -20.21 7.46
C THR A 309 17.53 -19.47 8.57
N ILE A 310 18.29 -19.10 9.60
CA ILE A 310 17.86 -18.23 10.69
C ILE A 310 18.86 -17.07 10.73
N ASN A 311 18.37 -15.85 10.71
CA ASN A 311 19.16 -14.64 10.80
C ASN A 311 18.69 -13.81 12.00
N VAL A 312 19.62 -13.10 12.63
CA VAL A 312 19.30 -12.07 13.62
C VAL A 312 19.72 -10.73 13.07
N TYR A 313 18.82 -9.79 13.13
CA TYR A 313 19.03 -8.41 12.68
C TYR A 313 19.00 -7.47 13.88
N TYR A 314 19.94 -6.53 13.93
CA TYR A 314 19.83 -5.37 14.79
C TYR A 314 19.19 -4.24 13.98
N ALA A 315 18.04 -3.77 14.41
CA ALA A 315 17.22 -2.77 13.69
C ALA A 315 17.21 -1.40 14.39
N GLY A 316 18.18 -1.17 15.31
CA GLY A 316 18.26 0.08 16.05
C GLY A 316 17.00 0.32 16.88
N ASP A 317 16.33 1.46 16.68
CA ASP A 317 15.09 1.84 17.35
C ASP A 317 13.81 1.40 16.62
N LYS A 318 13.93 0.66 15.51
CA LYS A 318 12.81 0.16 14.68
C LYS A 318 12.40 -1.26 15.09
N ALA A 319 11.10 -1.46 15.27
CA ALA A 319 10.54 -2.78 15.63
C ALA A 319 10.34 -3.71 14.41
N GLN A 320 11.01 -3.46 13.30
CA GLN A 320 10.95 -4.24 12.05
C GLN A 320 12.28 -4.16 11.31
N ILE A 321 12.53 -5.13 10.42
CA ILE A 321 13.72 -5.11 9.55
C ILE A 321 13.56 -3.97 8.52
N THR A 322 14.62 -3.20 8.36
CA THR A 322 14.74 -2.12 7.35
C THR A 322 16.03 -2.32 6.56
N ASP A 323 16.23 -1.56 5.49
CA ASP A 323 17.47 -1.60 4.70
C ASP A 323 18.72 -1.20 5.51
N GLU A 324 18.52 -0.50 6.63
CA GLU A 324 19.59 -0.09 7.55
C GLU A 324 19.88 -1.13 8.65
N SER A 325 19.09 -2.23 8.71
CA SER A 325 19.26 -3.26 9.73
C SER A 325 20.54 -4.05 9.51
N LEU A 326 21.31 -4.25 10.58
CA LEU A 326 22.59 -4.95 10.55
C LEU A 326 22.39 -6.45 10.80
N THR A 327 22.92 -7.30 9.95
CA THR A 327 22.89 -8.76 10.16
C THR A 327 23.91 -9.16 11.22
N MET A 328 23.44 -9.80 12.31
CA MET A 328 24.25 -10.11 13.51
C MET A 328 24.84 -11.50 13.53
N ASN A 329 24.53 -12.37 12.58
CA ASN A 329 25.09 -13.71 12.51
C ASN A 329 25.85 -13.95 11.20
N TYR A 330 27.12 -14.30 11.36
CA TYR A 330 28.05 -14.51 10.21
C TYR A 330 27.83 -15.85 9.50
N GLN A 331 27.17 -16.81 10.14
CA GLN A 331 26.77 -18.09 9.55
C GLN A 331 25.30 -18.33 9.80
N ALA A 332 24.62 -18.82 8.75
CA ALA A 332 23.25 -19.28 8.90
C ALA A 332 23.19 -20.28 10.06
N LEU A 333 22.41 -19.93 11.07
CA LEU A 333 22.21 -20.80 12.23
C LEU A 333 21.51 -22.07 11.77
N ARG A 334 21.98 -23.18 12.27
CA ARG A 334 21.28 -24.45 12.10
C ARG A 334 20.11 -24.51 13.08
N PRO A 335 18.95 -25.03 12.65
CA PRO A 335 17.84 -25.24 13.57
C PRO A 335 18.29 -26.08 14.78
N GLY A 336 18.13 -25.54 15.97
CA GLY A 336 18.49 -26.17 17.22
C GLY A 336 18.37 -25.24 18.41
N THR A 337 18.63 -25.73 19.60
CA THR A 337 18.69 -24.93 20.81
C THR A 337 20.15 -24.59 21.10
N GLY A 338 20.44 -23.40 21.58
CA GLY A 338 21.74 -23.04 22.04
C GLY A 338 22.02 -21.56 22.14
N LYS A 339 23.19 -21.23 22.64
CA LYS A 339 23.67 -19.86 22.72
C LYS A 339 24.00 -19.34 21.32
N LEU A 340 23.28 -18.29 20.92
CA LEU A 340 23.58 -17.51 19.76
C LEU A 340 24.63 -16.46 20.15
N GLU A 341 25.86 -16.57 19.63
CA GLU A 341 26.86 -15.52 19.74
C GLU A 341 26.66 -14.53 18.60
N LEU A 342 26.46 -13.27 18.94
CA LEU A 342 26.33 -12.19 17.95
C LEU A 342 27.71 -11.84 17.38
N ARG A 343 27.81 -11.74 16.07
CA ARG A 343 29.02 -11.32 15.38
C ARG A 343 28.67 -10.29 14.33
N ASP A 344 29.09 -9.06 14.58
CA ASP A 344 29.15 -8.04 13.54
C ASP A 344 30.53 -8.12 12.85
N GLY A 345 30.58 -7.96 11.54
CA GLY A 345 31.73 -8.15 10.65
C GLY A 345 33.11 -7.92 11.25
N ASP A 346 33.38 -6.74 11.79
CA ASP A 346 34.63 -6.37 12.45
C ASP A 346 34.55 -6.43 13.99
N ASN A 347 33.34 -6.48 14.59
CA ASN A 347 33.12 -6.55 16.04
C ASN A 347 32.71 -7.94 16.48
N ALA A 348 33.59 -8.91 16.30
CA ALA A 348 33.32 -10.28 16.69
C ALA A 348 32.81 -10.40 18.14
N GLY A 349 31.53 -10.77 18.28
CA GLY A 349 30.93 -11.16 19.54
C GLY A 349 30.15 -10.11 20.33
N LYS A 350 29.87 -8.92 19.81
CA LYS A 350 29.07 -7.93 20.54
C LYS A 350 28.38 -6.91 19.62
N GLN A 351 27.15 -6.53 19.97
CA GLN A 351 26.40 -5.43 19.37
C GLN A 351 26.30 -4.30 20.39
N PRO A 352 26.93 -3.13 20.17
CA PRO A 352 26.74 -1.95 21.01
C PRO A 352 25.26 -1.51 21.03
N LEU A 353 24.79 -1.12 22.21
CA LEU A 353 23.43 -0.63 22.41
C LEU A 353 23.41 0.90 22.48
N SER A 354 22.36 1.47 21.91
CA SER A 354 22.03 2.89 22.08
C SER A 354 21.19 3.11 23.33
N VAL A 355 21.21 4.32 23.89
CA VAL A 355 20.26 4.70 24.96
C VAL A 355 18.84 4.67 24.41
N GLY A 356 17.90 4.11 25.17
CA GLY A 356 16.52 3.91 24.76
C GLY A 356 16.27 2.53 24.15
N ASN A 357 15.38 2.46 23.18
CA ASN A 357 14.98 1.19 22.60
C ASN A 357 16.01 0.65 21.61
N ASN A 358 16.32 -0.62 21.73
CA ASN A 358 17.14 -1.40 20.82
C ASN A 358 16.34 -2.65 20.41
N PHE A 359 16.13 -2.82 19.12
CA PHE A 359 15.38 -3.98 18.60
C PHE A 359 16.29 -4.97 17.89
N PHE A 360 16.13 -6.25 18.26
CA PHE A 360 16.74 -7.38 17.59
C PHE A 360 15.65 -8.26 17.03
N ILE A 361 15.74 -8.63 15.76
CA ILE A 361 14.72 -9.41 15.08
C ILE A 361 15.30 -10.73 14.64
N VAL A 362 14.71 -11.81 15.10
CA VAL A 362 15.02 -13.16 14.62
C VAL A 362 14.13 -13.44 13.43
N ALA A 363 14.74 -13.54 12.25
CA ALA A 363 14.06 -13.84 11.01
C ALA A 363 14.43 -15.22 10.48
N ILE A 364 13.44 -15.88 9.88
CA ILE A 364 13.56 -17.21 9.31
C ILE A 364 13.38 -17.15 7.80
N ARG A 365 14.17 -17.90 7.05
CA ARG A 365 13.88 -18.26 5.67
C ARG A 365 13.50 -19.72 5.60
N LEU A 366 12.37 -20.01 4.99
CA LEU A 366 11.90 -21.36 4.76
C LEU A 366 12.53 -21.99 3.53
N LYS A 367 12.58 -23.31 3.49
CA LYS A 367 12.90 -24.04 2.27
C LYS A 367 11.71 -23.95 1.30
N PRO A 368 11.95 -23.90 -0.01
CA PRO A 368 10.85 -23.95 -0.99
C PRO A 368 9.97 -25.21 -0.84
N THR A 369 10.48 -26.27 -0.19
CA THR A 369 9.76 -27.52 0.09
C THR A 369 9.22 -27.62 1.50
N ALA A 370 9.14 -26.51 2.24
CA ALA A 370 8.59 -26.49 3.58
C ALA A 370 7.14 -27.02 3.59
N THR A 371 6.76 -27.71 4.64
CA THR A 371 5.46 -28.39 4.69
C THR A 371 4.35 -27.40 5.05
N ASP A 372 3.34 -27.28 4.19
CA ASP A 372 2.17 -26.44 4.43
C ASP A 372 1.43 -26.87 5.71
N GLY A 373 0.97 -25.92 6.48
CA GLY A 373 0.27 -26.14 7.75
C GLY A 373 1.15 -26.41 8.97
N ASN A 374 2.47 -26.62 8.81
CA ASN A 374 3.38 -26.73 9.95
C ASN A 374 3.49 -25.39 10.70
N LYS A 375 3.83 -25.47 11.98
CA LYS A 375 3.96 -24.33 12.87
C LYS A 375 5.42 -23.88 12.97
N LEU A 376 5.62 -22.57 13.07
CA LEU A 376 6.86 -21.92 13.46
C LEU A 376 6.65 -21.25 14.81
N ASP A 377 7.53 -21.56 15.73
CA ASP A 377 7.51 -21.06 17.08
C ASP A 377 8.92 -20.86 17.59
N GLY A 378 9.14 -19.94 18.54
CA GLY A 378 10.45 -19.65 19.04
C GLY A 378 10.44 -18.92 20.38
N GLN A 379 11.59 -18.98 21.06
CA GLN A 379 11.78 -18.35 22.36
C GLN A 379 13.19 -17.80 22.50
N ILE A 380 13.35 -16.73 23.31
CA ILE A 380 14.63 -16.19 23.76
C ILE A 380 14.62 -16.18 25.28
N THR A 381 15.33 -17.12 25.88
CA THR A 381 15.22 -17.38 27.32
C THR A 381 16.27 -16.66 28.17
N LYS A 382 17.32 -16.13 27.53
CA LYS A 382 18.40 -15.43 28.24
C LYS A 382 19.19 -14.52 27.33
N LEU A 383 19.62 -13.39 27.85
CA LEU A 383 20.44 -12.38 27.17
C LEU A 383 21.77 -12.25 27.92
N TYR A 384 22.87 -12.09 27.17
CA TYR A 384 24.23 -11.91 27.67
C TYR A 384 24.76 -10.54 27.29
N PHE A 385 25.36 -9.82 28.23
CA PHE A 385 25.87 -8.48 28.04
C PHE A 385 27.35 -8.34 28.32
N SER A 386 27.98 -7.31 27.75
CA SER A 386 29.43 -7.07 27.89
C SER A 386 29.90 -6.75 29.31
N ASN A 387 29.00 -6.34 30.18
CA ASN A 387 29.25 -6.11 31.60
C ASN A 387 29.19 -7.38 32.46
N GLY A 388 29.04 -8.55 31.85
CA GLY A 388 28.94 -9.85 32.51
C GLY A 388 27.59 -10.15 33.21
N LYS A 389 26.61 -9.24 33.08
CA LYS A 389 25.26 -9.48 33.60
C LYS A 389 24.44 -10.24 32.56
N ASP A 390 23.69 -11.23 33.06
CA ASP A 390 22.74 -12.00 32.28
C ASP A 390 21.33 -11.54 32.66
N VAL A 391 20.42 -11.47 31.68
CA VAL A 391 19.03 -11.04 31.87
C VAL A 391 18.09 -12.07 31.26
N VAL A 392 17.03 -12.40 31.96
CA VAL A 392 15.88 -13.13 31.41
C VAL A 392 14.87 -12.09 30.94
N PRO A 393 14.57 -12.02 29.63
CA PRO A 393 13.60 -11.04 29.13
C PRO A 393 12.19 -11.36 29.60
N GLU A 394 11.35 -10.36 29.70
CA GLU A 394 9.91 -10.53 29.85
C GLU A 394 9.35 -11.25 28.62
N SER A 395 8.34 -12.11 28.84
CA SER A 395 7.76 -12.94 27.77
C SER A 395 8.83 -13.69 26.97
N SER A 396 9.78 -14.32 27.68
CA SER A 396 10.88 -15.08 27.06
C SER A 396 10.43 -16.23 26.16
N ASP A 397 9.21 -16.71 26.35
CA ASP A 397 8.47 -17.68 25.53
C ASP A 397 7.08 -17.06 25.23
N PRO A 398 6.97 -16.22 24.19
CA PRO A 398 5.74 -15.52 23.88
C PRO A 398 4.67 -16.47 23.36
N ASP A 399 3.42 -16.25 23.74
CA ASP A 399 2.29 -17.02 23.23
C ASP A 399 2.09 -16.81 21.72
N GLY A 400 1.69 -17.87 21.03
CA GLY A 400 1.34 -17.84 19.61
C GLY A 400 2.34 -18.59 18.73
N ASP A 401 1.95 -18.77 17.49
CA ASP A 401 2.78 -19.38 16.44
C ASP A 401 2.47 -18.79 15.07
N MET A 402 3.37 -18.99 14.11
CA MET A 402 3.07 -18.74 12.70
C MET A 402 2.78 -20.07 12.00
N THR A 403 1.86 -20.06 11.04
CA THR A 403 1.56 -21.23 10.21
C THR A 403 2.28 -21.12 8.88
N ILE A 404 3.09 -22.13 8.53
CA ILE A 404 3.76 -22.21 7.23
C ILE A 404 2.71 -22.34 6.13
N ARG A 405 2.83 -21.52 5.11
CA ARG A 405 1.98 -21.57 3.92
C ARG A 405 2.82 -21.65 2.65
N GLN A 406 2.42 -22.57 1.78
CA GLN A 406 3.00 -22.68 0.44
C GLN A 406 2.24 -21.83 -0.55
N ILE A 407 2.97 -21.24 -1.48
CA ILE A 407 2.37 -20.64 -2.68
C ILE A 407 2.37 -21.74 -3.75
N ASN A 408 1.21 -22.27 -4.04
CA ASN A 408 1.06 -23.35 -5.00
C ASN A 408 1.30 -22.83 -6.41
N LYS A 409 1.90 -23.66 -7.26
CA LYS A 409 1.88 -23.44 -8.70
C LYS A 409 0.52 -23.81 -9.26
N LEU A 410 0.22 -23.27 -10.43
CA LEU A 410 -0.95 -23.64 -11.21
C LEU A 410 -1.04 -25.17 -11.37
N ASP A 411 -2.19 -25.75 -11.04
CA ASP A 411 -2.45 -27.16 -11.32
C ASP A 411 -2.59 -27.34 -12.84
N ALA A 412 -1.54 -27.84 -13.46
CA ALA A 412 -1.47 -27.99 -14.92
C ALA A 412 -2.57 -28.93 -15.46
N ALA A 413 -2.99 -29.93 -14.69
CA ALA A 413 -4.05 -30.84 -15.12
C ALA A 413 -5.42 -30.12 -15.07
N ALA A 414 -5.68 -29.41 -13.99
CA ALA A 414 -6.91 -28.61 -13.85
C ALA A 414 -6.99 -27.51 -14.92
N TYR A 415 -5.87 -26.82 -15.22
CA TYR A 415 -5.80 -25.80 -16.26
C TYR A 415 -6.03 -26.40 -17.66
N THR A 416 -5.37 -27.53 -17.99
CA THR A 416 -5.56 -28.20 -19.25
C THR A 416 -7.02 -28.65 -19.46
N GLN A 417 -7.63 -29.18 -18.41
CA GLN A 417 -9.05 -29.54 -18.44
C GLN A 417 -9.93 -28.30 -18.67
N LYS A 418 -9.65 -27.22 -17.96
CA LYS A 418 -10.37 -25.95 -18.12
C LYS A 418 -10.25 -25.37 -19.54
N CYS A 419 -9.04 -25.37 -20.11
CA CYS A 419 -8.84 -24.97 -21.51
C CYS A 419 -9.72 -25.79 -22.47
N THR A 420 -9.81 -27.11 -22.22
CA THR A 420 -10.67 -27.98 -23.01
C THR A 420 -12.15 -27.64 -22.86
N ASP A 421 -12.60 -27.48 -21.60
CA ASP A 421 -13.98 -27.19 -21.27
C ASP A 421 -14.44 -25.85 -21.85
N TYR A 422 -13.53 -24.86 -21.88
CA TYR A 422 -13.75 -23.50 -22.39
C TYR A 422 -13.36 -23.33 -23.87
N ASN A 423 -13.08 -24.41 -24.61
CA ASN A 423 -12.67 -24.36 -26.03
C ASN A 423 -11.50 -23.39 -26.29
N ASN A 424 -10.54 -23.34 -25.37
CA ASN A 424 -9.40 -22.40 -25.35
C ASN A 424 -9.80 -20.90 -25.36
N LYS A 425 -11.02 -20.59 -24.94
CA LYS A 425 -11.46 -19.22 -24.75
C LYS A 425 -11.07 -18.72 -23.37
N ILE A 426 -10.79 -17.41 -23.27
CA ILE A 426 -10.45 -16.74 -22.02
C ILE A 426 -11.70 -16.14 -21.38
N VAL A 427 -11.87 -16.40 -20.10
CA VAL A 427 -12.76 -15.65 -19.21
C VAL A 427 -11.89 -15.00 -18.16
N PHE A 428 -11.68 -13.70 -18.28
CA PHE A 428 -10.74 -12.90 -17.52
C PHE A 428 -11.48 -12.01 -16.51
N GLY A 429 -11.24 -12.18 -15.22
CA GLY A 429 -11.86 -11.35 -14.18
C GLY A 429 -10.85 -10.42 -13.54
N TRP A 430 -11.11 -9.10 -13.54
CA TRP A 430 -10.37 -8.18 -12.67
C TRP A 430 -10.97 -8.18 -11.28
N PHE A 431 -10.10 -8.36 -10.26
CA PHE A 431 -10.49 -8.39 -8.85
C PHE A 431 -9.85 -7.20 -8.13
N PRO A 432 -10.55 -6.04 -8.04
CA PRO A 432 -10.02 -4.85 -7.42
C PRO A 432 -10.11 -4.90 -5.89
N TRP A 433 -9.31 -4.07 -5.23
CA TRP A 433 -9.23 -3.97 -3.77
C TRP A 433 -10.58 -3.75 -3.08
N PHE A 434 -11.52 -3.02 -3.70
CA PHE A 434 -12.85 -2.78 -3.15
C PHE A 434 -13.77 -4.02 -3.17
N SER A 435 -13.37 -5.08 -3.85
CA SER A 435 -14.10 -6.35 -3.94
C SER A 435 -13.62 -7.40 -2.94
N VAL A 436 -12.66 -7.09 -2.08
CA VAL A 436 -12.04 -8.05 -1.14
C VAL A 436 -13.05 -8.76 -0.22
N THR A 437 -14.14 -8.11 0.14
CA THR A 437 -15.21 -8.69 0.97
C THR A 437 -16.03 -9.78 0.27
N THR A 438 -15.84 -9.94 -1.04
CA THR A 438 -16.54 -10.94 -1.86
C THR A 438 -15.60 -12.04 -2.38
N ILE A 439 -14.39 -12.14 -1.84
CA ILE A 439 -13.38 -13.11 -2.29
C ILE A 439 -13.86 -14.57 -2.13
N ASP A 440 -14.63 -14.86 -1.11
CA ASP A 440 -15.23 -16.16 -0.83
C ASP A 440 -16.36 -16.53 -1.79
N LYS A 441 -16.85 -15.56 -2.58
CA LYS A 441 -17.92 -15.71 -3.56
C LYS A 441 -17.43 -15.85 -5.00
N VAL A 442 -16.14 -15.81 -5.24
CA VAL A 442 -15.57 -16.04 -6.57
C VAL A 442 -15.85 -17.48 -7.02
N ASP A 443 -16.62 -17.64 -8.10
CA ASP A 443 -16.79 -18.96 -8.74
C ASP A 443 -15.59 -19.26 -9.65
N TRP A 444 -14.62 -19.98 -9.11
CA TRP A 444 -13.43 -20.40 -9.83
C TRP A 444 -13.74 -21.26 -11.07
N GLN A 445 -14.92 -21.88 -11.12
CA GLN A 445 -15.33 -22.65 -12.30
C GLN A 445 -15.75 -21.72 -13.45
N GLY A 446 -16.20 -20.52 -13.16
CA GLY A 446 -16.58 -19.51 -14.14
C GLY A 446 -15.44 -18.73 -14.78
N LEU A 447 -14.21 -18.93 -14.34
CA LEU A 447 -13.02 -18.15 -14.75
C LEU A 447 -11.93 -19.04 -15.31
N THR A 448 -11.14 -18.52 -16.26
CA THR A 448 -9.88 -19.10 -16.73
C THR A 448 -8.67 -18.29 -16.26
N HIS A 449 -8.86 -16.98 -16.09
CA HIS A 449 -7.84 -16.02 -15.65
C HIS A 449 -8.43 -15.07 -14.64
N ILE A 450 -7.63 -14.65 -13.68
CA ILE A 450 -8.00 -13.62 -12.72
C ILE A 450 -6.84 -12.65 -12.52
N ALA A 451 -7.15 -11.36 -12.49
CA ALA A 451 -6.17 -10.31 -12.26
C ALA A 451 -6.51 -9.54 -10.98
N PRO A 452 -5.83 -9.81 -9.88
CA PRO A 452 -5.85 -8.91 -8.74
C PRO A 452 -5.25 -7.56 -9.16
N ILE A 453 -5.99 -6.47 -8.90
CA ILE A 453 -5.63 -5.12 -9.33
C ILE A 453 -5.24 -4.24 -8.15
N GLY A 454 -4.23 -3.39 -8.36
CA GLY A 454 -3.72 -2.45 -7.38
C GLY A 454 -2.22 -2.59 -7.11
N PHE A 455 -1.48 -3.29 -7.96
CA PHE A 455 -0.03 -3.30 -7.89
C PHE A 455 0.56 -2.10 -8.60
N GLU A 456 1.39 -1.35 -7.91
CA GLU A 456 2.18 -0.25 -8.47
C GLU A 456 3.67 -0.60 -8.46
N ILE A 457 4.41 -0.04 -9.40
CA ILE A 457 5.87 -0.23 -9.45
C ILE A 457 6.51 0.65 -8.38
N ASP A 458 7.25 0.06 -7.44
CA ASP A 458 7.96 0.79 -6.40
C ASP A 458 9.09 1.66 -6.99
N LYS A 459 9.21 2.88 -6.45
CA LYS A 459 10.18 3.88 -6.93
C LYS A 459 11.64 3.54 -6.60
N GLY A 460 11.87 2.74 -5.57
CA GLY A 460 13.23 2.42 -5.09
C GLY A 460 13.84 1.21 -5.76
N GLY A 461 13.03 0.18 -6.10
CA GLY A 461 13.53 -1.10 -6.62
C GLY A 461 12.75 -1.64 -7.81
N TYR A 462 11.77 -0.90 -8.31
CA TYR A 462 10.87 -1.29 -9.41
C TYR A 462 10.07 -2.57 -9.16
N THR A 463 10.08 -3.10 -7.95
CA THR A 463 9.29 -4.29 -7.60
C THR A 463 7.82 -3.92 -7.48
N PRO A 464 6.89 -4.68 -8.08
CA PRO A 464 5.47 -4.44 -7.88
C PRO A 464 5.11 -4.56 -6.40
N THR A 465 4.45 -3.54 -5.86
CA THR A 465 3.96 -3.50 -4.50
C THR A 465 2.47 -3.21 -4.50
N PHE A 466 1.75 -3.76 -3.53
CA PHE A 466 0.37 -3.40 -3.32
C PHE A 466 0.32 -2.07 -2.58
N GLU A 467 -0.28 -1.03 -3.20
CA GLU A 467 -0.42 0.26 -2.56
C GLU A 467 -1.43 0.16 -1.40
N ASP A 468 -0.93 0.40 -0.18
CA ASP A 468 -1.78 0.54 1.00
C ASP A 468 -2.49 1.90 0.96
N LYS A 469 -3.70 1.93 0.43
CA LYS A 469 -4.55 3.14 0.38
C LYS A 469 -5.17 3.49 1.75
N GLY A 470 -4.49 3.16 2.84
CA GLY A 470 -4.98 3.43 4.20
C GLY A 470 -6.13 2.53 4.63
N ILE A 471 -6.46 1.54 3.84
CA ILE A 471 -7.34 0.43 4.21
C ILE A 471 -6.41 -0.69 4.63
N ASP A 472 -6.48 -1.13 5.89
CA ASP A 472 -5.73 -2.28 6.40
C ASP A 472 -6.23 -3.58 5.73
N LEU A 473 -6.02 -3.64 4.41
CA LEU A 473 -6.35 -4.77 3.57
C LEU A 473 -5.23 -5.79 3.73
N LYS A 474 -5.30 -6.56 4.80
CA LYS A 474 -4.58 -7.83 4.89
C LYS A 474 -5.19 -8.77 3.85
N TRP A 475 -4.86 -8.54 2.62
CA TRP A 475 -5.23 -9.42 1.53
C TRP A 475 -4.75 -10.82 1.85
N PRO A 476 -5.60 -11.83 1.83
CA PRO A 476 -5.18 -13.23 1.88
C PRO A 476 -4.62 -13.65 0.51
N TRP A 477 -3.61 -12.93 0.03
CA TRP A 477 -3.02 -13.07 -1.31
C TRP A 477 -2.68 -14.51 -1.64
N ILE A 478 -2.02 -15.18 -0.71
CA ILE A 478 -1.53 -16.53 -0.93
C ILE A 478 -2.71 -17.51 -1.00
N ASP A 479 -3.69 -17.36 -0.13
CA ASP A 479 -4.89 -18.20 -0.16
C ASP A 479 -5.70 -17.97 -1.45
N PHE A 480 -5.73 -16.72 -1.93
CA PHE A 480 -6.35 -16.36 -3.20
C PHE A 480 -5.63 -17.04 -4.40
N ILE A 481 -4.30 -16.92 -4.48
CA ILE A 481 -3.49 -17.56 -5.53
C ILE A 481 -3.68 -19.09 -5.47
N ASN A 482 -3.59 -19.66 -4.26
CA ASN A 482 -3.75 -21.11 -4.07
C ASN A 482 -5.14 -21.60 -4.47
N ALA A 483 -6.20 -20.84 -4.18
CA ALA A 483 -7.55 -21.17 -4.60
C ALA A 483 -7.71 -21.12 -6.13
N ALA A 484 -7.21 -20.07 -6.77
CA ALA A 484 -7.21 -19.94 -8.23
C ALA A 484 -6.47 -21.10 -8.89
N HIS A 485 -5.23 -21.35 -8.48
CA HIS A 485 -4.37 -22.39 -9.04
C HIS A 485 -4.93 -23.80 -8.88
N LYS A 486 -5.49 -24.12 -7.70
CA LYS A 486 -6.18 -25.38 -7.45
C LYS A 486 -7.32 -25.65 -8.41
N ASN A 487 -7.99 -24.58 -8.86
CA ASN A 487 -9.13 -24.65 -9.78
C ASN A 487 -8.73 -24.43 -11.24
N GLY A 488 -7.43 -24.48 -11.56
CA GLY A 488 -6.94 -24.29 -12.94
C GLY A 488 -7.17 -22.88 -13.49
N VAL A 489 -7.16 -21.86 -12.63
CA VAL A 489 -7.30 -20.45 -13.02
C VAL A 489 -5.95 -19.77 -12.91
N LYS A 490 -5.50 -19.17 -14.01
CA LYS A 490 -4.26 -18.38 -14.05
C LYS A 490 -4.42 -17.07 -13.29
N VAL A 491 -3.37 -16.69 -12.57
CA VAL A 491 -3.31 -15.42 -11.81
C VAL A 491 -2.30 -14.48 -12.46
N LEU A 492 -2.78 -13.39 -13.02
CA LEU A 492 -1.97 -12.33 -13.62
C LEU A 492 -2.09 -11.07 -12.78
N ALA A 493 -1.03 -10.64 -12.09
CA ALA A 493 -1.08 -9.39 -11.34
C ALA A 493 -1.32 -8.21 -12.29
N ALA A 494 -2.36 -7.41 -12.03
CA ALA A 494 -2.60 -6.18 -12.78
C ALA A 494 -1.70 -5.08 -12.23
N ILE A 495 -0.71 -4.68 -13.04
CA ILE A 495 0.20 -3.58 -12.71
C ILE A 495 -0.41 -2.28 -13.21
N THR A 496 -0.84 -1.46 -12.26
CA THR A 496 -1.47 -0.17 -12.54
C THR A 496 -0.49 0.98 -12.31
N GLY A 497 -0.76 2.10 -12.95
CA GLY A 497 -0.11 3.37 -12.67
C GLY A 497 -1.17 4.40 -12.34
N ASN A 498 -1.21 4.89 -11.09
CA ASN A 498 -2.16 5.92 -10.70
C ASN A 498 -1.49 7.29 -10.76
N VAL A 499 -1.78 8.04 -11.83
CA VAL A 499 -1.27 9.39 -12.06
C VAL A 499 -2.24 10.46 -11.54
N ARG A 500 -3.50 10.09 -11.23
CA ARG A 500 -4.57 11.04 -10.84
C ARG A 500 -4.25 11.84 -9.57
N ASP A 501 -3.53 11.26 -8.63
CA ASP A 501 -3.26 11.90 -7.34
C ASP A 501 -1.97 12.72 -7.32
N GLY A 502 -1.41 13.07 -8.50
CA GLY A 502 -0.26 13.99 -8.65
C GLY A 502 1.09 13.44 -8.18
N GLY A 503 1.13 12.22 -7.61
CA GLY A 503 2.34 11.68 -6.99
C GLY A 503 3.26 10.90 -7.92
N ASN A 504 2.76 10.29 -9.00
CA ASN A 504 3.50 9.33 -9.81
C ASN A 504 3.86 9.77 -11.23
N THR A 505 3.35 10.89 -11.74
CA THR A 505 3.64 11.36 -13.10
C THR A 505 5.15 11.50 -13.34
N ALA A 506 5.88 12.12 -12.41
CA ALA A 506 7.32 12.32 -12.52
C ALA A 506 8.08 10.98 -12.56
N PHE A 507 7.63 9.98 -11.80
CA PHE A 507 8.21 8.64 -11.80
C PHE A 507 8.03 7.96 -13.15
N TYR A 508 6.83 7.97 -13.74
CA TYR A 508 6.60 7.35 -15.04
C TYR A 508 7.30 8.10 -16.18
N VAL A 509 7.38 9.43 -16.11
CA VAL A 509 8.20 10.22 -17.07
C VAL A 509 9.66 9.80 -16.99
N ASP A 510 10.20 9.62 -15.79
CA ASP A 510 11.57 9.19 -15.57
C ASP A 510 11.78 7.72 -16.01
N LEU A 511 10.87 6.83 -15.66
CA LEU A 511 10.91 5.41 -16.06
C LEU A 511 10.87 5.26 -17.59
N PHE A 512 9.89 5.86 -18.25
CA PHE A 512 9.73 5.75 -19.72
C PHE A 512 10.77 6.59 -20.49
N GLY A 513 11.43 7.52 -19.83
CA GLY A 513 12.54 8.31 -20.39
C GLY A 513 13.86 7.55 -20.50
N ASP A 514 14.02 6.42 -19.81
CA ASP A 514 15.29 5.68 -19.69
C ASP A 514 15.10 4.19 -19.94
N SER A 515 15.64 3.66 -21.04
CA SER A 515 15.55 2.24 -21.38
C SER A 515 16.25 1.31 -20.37
N GLN A 516 17.25 1.79 -19.62
CA GLN A 516 17.90 0.99 -18.58
C GLN A 516 16.96 0.85 -17.35
N LYS A 517 16.26 1.91 -16.99
CA LYS A 517 15.24 1.86 -15.92
C LYS A 517 14.08 0.95 -16.31
N MET A 518 13.60 1.04 -17.55
CA MET A 518 12.57 0.12 -18.04
C MET A 518 13.03 -1.34 -17.99
N ARG A 519 14.31 -1.63 -18.32
CA ARG A 519 14.87 -2.98 -18.21
C ARG A 519 14.98 -3.43 -16.74
N ALA A 520 15.39 -2.54 -15.83
CA ALA A 520 15.45 -2.86 -14.41
C ALA A 520 14.05 -3.16 -13.85
N ALA A 521 13.04 -2.38 -14.24
CA ALA A 521 11.64 -2.64 -13.89
C ALA A 521 11.16 -3.98 -14.43
N ALA A 522 11.48 -4.32 -15.69
CA ALA A 522 11.11 -5.60 -16.28
C ALA A 522 11.71 -6.79 -15.51
N VAL A 523 12.99 -6.69 -15.12
CA VAL A 523 13.66 -7.73 -14.30
C VAL A 523 12.98 -7.87 -12.93
N ALA A 524 12.64 -6.76 -12.28
CA ALA A 524 11.97 -6.78 -10.98
C ALA A 524 10.56 -7.38 -11.07
N ILE A 525 9.80 -7.01 -12.10
CA ILE A 525 8.46 -7.57 -12.40
C ILE A 525 8.55 -9.09 -12.64
N ALA A 526 9.47 -9.56 -13.46
CA ALA A 526 9.61 -10.98 -13.73
C ALA A 526 9.98 -11.79 -12.48
N LYS A 527 10.87 -11.25 -11.62
CA LYS A 527 11.19 -11.84 -10.32
C LYS A 527 9.97 -11.86 -9.38
N PHE A 528 9.15 -10.83 -9.41
CA PHE A 528 7.92 -10.77 -8.63
C PHE A 528 6.94 -11.88 -9.06
N VAL A 529 6.75 -12.09 -10.36
CA VAL A 529 5.92 -13.17 -10.91
C VAL A 529 6.43 -14.55 -10.43
N ASP A 530 7.73 -14.82 -10.54
CA ASP A 530 8.33 -16.07 -10.05
C ASP A 530 8.22 -16.23 -8.54
N LYS A 531 8.48 -15.16 -7.78
CA LYS A 531 8.41 -15.17 -6.31
C LYS A 531 7.06 -15.65 -5.80
N TYR A 532 5.98 -15.15 -6.40
CA TYR A 532 4.62 -15.45 -5.96
C TYR A 532 3.94 -16.57 -6.75
N ASN A 533 4.69 -17.30 -7.59
CA ASN A 533 4.17 -18.32 -8.50
C ASN A 533 3.00 -17.83 -9.36
N LEU A 534 2.99 -16.57 -9.76
CA LEU A 534 2.00 -16.03 -10.67
C LEU A 534 2.21 -16.61 -12.09
N ASP A 535 1.20 -16.53 -12.92
CA ASP A 535 1.25 -17.03 -14.30
C ASP A 535 1.59 -15.94 -15.31
N GLY A 536 1.83 -14.74 -14.86
CA GLY A 536 2.18 -13.59 -15.69
C GLY A 536 1.69 -12.27 -15.09
N ILE A 537 1.53 -11.27 -15.94
CA ILE A 537 1.00 -9.95 -15.56
C ILE A 537 -0.05 -9.46 -16.56
N ASN A 538 -0.94 -8.60 -16.06
CA ASN A 538 -1.76 -7.73 -16.88
C ASN A 538 -1.20 -6.30 -16.76
N MET A 539 -0.67 -5.77 -17.84
CA MET A 539 -0.11 -4.42 -17.86
C MET A 539 -1.24 -3.42 -18.07
N ASP A 540 -1.54 -2.63 -17.04
CA ASP A 540 -2.70 -1.72 -16.95
C ASP A 540 -2.26 -0.34 -16.45
N ILE A 541 -1.14 0.18 -16.98
CA ILE A 541 -0.60 1.50 -16.63
C ILE A 541 -1.33 2.56 -17.46
N GLU A 542 -2.21 3.31 -16.81
CA GLU A 542 -3.06 4.33 -17.44
C GLU A 542 -2.59 5.77 -17.12
N GLU A 543 -3.10 6.75 -17.87
CA GLU A 543 -3.05 8.20 -17.59
C GLU A 543 -1.67 8.88 -17.58
N PHE A 544 -0.57 8.20 -17.94
CA PHE A 544 0.77 8.81 -18.04
C PHE A 544 1.05 9.48 -19.40
N TYR A 545 0.23 9.19 -20.40
CA TYR A 545 0.46 9.51 -21.81
C TYR A 545 0.64 11.02 -22.09
N ASN A 546 -0.08 11.90 -21.39
CA ASN A 546 0.04 13.35 -21.58
C ASN A 546 1.41 13.94 -21.19
N SER A 547 2.21 13.19 -20.43
CA SER A 547 3.47 13.64 -19.86
C SER A 547 4.70 12.94 -20.47
N VAL A 548 4.50 11.88 -21.28
CA VAL A 548 5.57 11.09 -21.88
C VAL A 548 5.54 11.23 -23.41
N PRO A 549 6.53 11.87 -24.04
CA PRO A 549 6.62 11.91 -25.50
C PRO A 549 6.72 10.52 -26.12
N ASN A 550 5.99 10.28 -27.22
CA ASN A 550 5.95 8.99 -27.91
C ASN A 550 5.54 7.84 -27.00
N HIS A 551 4.61 8.09 -26.07
CA HIS A 551 4.21 7.13 -25.02
C HIS A 551 3.81 5.75 -25.58
N GLY A 552 3.12 5.66 -26.72
CA GLY A 552 2.77 4.37 -27.33
C GLY A 552 3.99 3.51 -27.68
N ALA A 553 5.04 4.11 -28.27
CA ALA A 553 6.27 3.41 -28.57
C ALA A 553 7.04 3.01 -27.30
N LYS A 554 7.06 3.89 -26.30
CA LYS A 554 7.71 3.62 -25.00
C LYS A 554 6.98 2.54 -24.20
N TYR A 555 5.66 2.51 -24.26
CA TYR A 555 4.84 1.47 -23.68
C TYR A 555 5.16 0.11 -24.29
N ASN A 556 5.25 0.04 -25.63
CA ASN A 556 5.64 -1.16 -26.35
C ASN A 556 7.08 -1.61 -26.03
N GLU A 557 7.99 -0.66 -25.80
CA GLU A 557 9.36 -0.95 -25.38
C GLU A 557 9.40 -1.61 -24.00
N LEU A 558 8.65 -1.08 -23.02
CA LEU A 558 8.54 -1.68 -21.69
C LEU A 558 7.88 -3.06 -21.77
N ALA A 559 6.77 -3.23 -22.49
CA ALA A 559 6.10 -4.49 -22.69
C ALA A 559 7.04 -5.56 -23.28
N LYS A 560 7.86 -5.18 -24.26
CA LYS A 560 8.89 -6.04 -24.85
C LYS A 560 9.90 -6.49 -23.79
N TYR A 561 10.42 -5.59 -22.98
CA TYR A 561 11.40 -5.95 -21.95
C TYR A 561 10.79 -6.86 -20.89
N ILE A 562 9.55 -6.62 -20.50
CA ILE A 562 8.84 -7.48 -19.55
C ILE A 562 8.70 -8.90 -20.11
N LYS A 563 8.22 -9.05 -21.35
CA LYS A 563 8.07 -10.38 -21.97
C LYS A 563 9.41 -11.09 -22.10
N GLU A 564 10.46 -10.39 -22.54
CA GLU A 564 11.81 -10.95 -22.62
C GLU A 564 12.31 -11.49 -21.26
N GLU A 565 12.02 -10.80 -20.16
CA GLU A 565 12.45 -11.24 -18.82
C GLU A 565 11.55 -12.35 -18.26
N LEU A 566 10.24 -12.31 -18.53
CA LEU A 566 9.32 -13.40 -18.19
C LEU A 566 9.73 -14.72 -18.89
N ASP A 567 10.01 -14.66 -20.19
CA ASP A 567 10.38 -15.81 -21.00
C ASP A 567 11.71 -16.45 -20.57
N LYS A 568 12.63 -15.68 -19.99
CA LYS A 568 13.87 -16.24 -19.42
C LYS A 568 13.62 -17.13 -18.22
N ILE A 569 12.55 -16.87 -17.46
CA ILE A 569 12.17 -17.64 -16.28
C ILE A 569 11.27 -18.80 -16.69
N ASN A 570 10.18 -18.50 -17.39
CA ASN A 570 9.24 -19.47 -17.90
C ASN A 570 8.52 -18.94 -19.16
N PRO A 571 8.70 -19.58 -20.34
CA PRO A 571 8.03 -19.15 -21.58
C PRO A 571 6.49 -19.24 -21.53
N ASP A 572 5.92 -19.97 -20.55
CA ASP A 572 4.47 -20.08 -20.37
C ASP A 572 3.88 -18.91 -19.54
N PHE A 573 4.72 -17.98 -19.03
CA PHE A 573 4.24 -16.77 -18.38
C PHE A 573 3.61 -15.82 -19.39
N GLU A 574 2.42 -15.36 -19.08
CA GLU A 574 1.63 -14.50 -19.95
C GLU A 574 1.86 -13.02 -19.69
N LEU A 575 1.91 -12.25 -20.75
CA LEU A 575 1.79 -10.81 -20.74
C LEU A 575 0.49 -10.43 -21.44
N SER A 576 -0.50 -9.95 -20.72
CA SER A 576 -1.66 -9.27 -21.29
C SER A 576 -1.56 -7.76 -21.10
N ILE A 577 -2.16 -7.01 -22.00
CA ILE A 577 -2.15 -5.54 -21.94
C ILE A 577 -3.58 -5.04 -21.97
N ALA A 578 -3.97 -4.27 -20.93
CA ALA A 578 -5.22 -3.52 -20.91
C ALA A 578 -5.10 -2.30 -21.84
N THR A 579 -6.13 -2.08 -22.65
CA THR A 579 -6.12 -1.03 -23.67
C THR A 579 -7.41 -0.23 -23.65
N TYR A 580 -7.32 1.03 -24.04
CA TYR A 580 -8.49 1.88 -24.22
C TYR A 580 -9.43 1.37 -25.32
N PRO A 581 -10.74 1.68 -25.25
CA PRO A 581 -11.72 1.20 -26.23
C PRO A 581 -11.60 1.83 -27.62
N GLY A 582 -10.74 2.82 -27.79
CA GLY A 582 -10.48 3.54 -29.04
C GLY A 582 -9.08 4.13 -29.09
N ASN A 583 -8.71 4.67 -30.23
CA ASN A 583 -7.43 5.33 -30.49
C ASN A 583 -7.66 6.56 -31.39
N GLU A 584 -8.51 7.46 -30.90
CA GLU A 584 -8.93 8.64 -31.69
C GLU A 584 -7.78 9.60 -31.98
N SER A 585 -6.77 9.68 -31.08
CA SER A 585 -5.55 10.46 -31.26
C SER A 585 -4.49 9.76 -32.11
N ASN A 586 -4.67 8.46 -32.40
CA ASN A 586 -3.70 7.62 -33.12
C ASN A 586 -2.30 7.58 -32.47
N GLU A 587 -2.23 7.69 -31.15
CA GLU A 587 -0.98 7.73 -30.40
C GLU A 587 -0.55 6.35 -29.89
N TRP A 588 -1.48 5.38 -29.90
CA TRP A 588 -1.23 4.02 -29.45
C TRP A 588 -0.95 3.08 -30.61
N ASP A 589 0.11 2.32 -30.54
CA ASP A 589 0.46 1.26 -31.49
C ASP A 589 -0.01 -0.11 -30.95
N PHE A 590 -1.29 -0.42 -31.11
CA PHE A 590 -1.88 -1.68 -30.68
C PHE A 590 -1.28 -2.91 -31.38
N LYS A 591 -0.90 -2.78 -32.65
CA LYS A 591 -0.16 -3.86 -33.35
C LYS A 591 1.23 -4.08 -32.78
N GLY A 592 1.90 -2.99 -32.36
CA GLY A 592 3.18 -3.07 -31.70
C GLY A 592 3.11 -3.77 -30.35
N MET A 593 2.01 -3.59 -29.59
CA MET A 593 1.77 -4.29 -28.32
C MET A 593 1.72 -5.80 -28.52
N LEU A 594 1.03 -6.28 -29.55
CA LEU A 594 0.91 -7.72 -29.85
C LEU A 594 2.24 -8.40 -30.29
N LYS A 595 3.29 -7.64 -30.54
CA LYS A 595 4.61 -8.23 -30.76
C LYS A 595 5.22 -8.83 -29.49
N SER A 596 4.71 -8.43 -28.34
CA SER A 596 5.19 -8.85 -27.03
C SER A 596 4.08 -9.42 -26.14
N ALA A 597 2.87 -8.90 -26.24
CA ALA A 597 1.72 -9.42 -25.49
C ALA A 597 1.15 -10.68 -26.11
N ASP A 598 0.72 -11.62 -25.27
CA ASP A 598 0.04 -12.84 -25.68
C ASP A 598 -1.40 -12.57 -26.14
N TYR A 599 -1.99 -11.47 -25.65
CA TYR A 599 -3.28 -10.92 -26.09
C TYR A 599 -3.52 -9.53 -25.51
N LEU A 600 -4.48 -8.80 -26.09
CA LEU A 600 -4.93 -7.50 -25.61
C LEU A 600 -6.30 -7.62 -24.92
N THR A 601 -6.49 -6.85 -23.84
CA THR A 601 -7.76 -6.77 -23.14
C THR A 601 -8.35 -5.37 -23.32
N ILE A 602 -9.42 -5.26 -24.12
CA ILE A 602 -10.02 -3.95 -24.41
C ILE A 602 -10.98 -3.57 -23.27
N MET A 603 -10.73 -2.47 -22.60
CA MET A 603 -11.60 -1.88 -21.55
C MET A 603 -12.85 -1.27 -22.18
N MET A 604 -13.81 -2.09 -22.62
CA MET A 604 -14.99 -1.64 -23.38
C MET A 604 -16.08 -1.08 -22.47
N TYR A 605 -15.74 0.00 -21.76
CA TYR A 605 -16.63 0.72 -20.85
C TYR A 605 -16.27 2.22 -20.82
N ASN A 606 -17.16 3.04 -20.21
CA ASN A 606 -17.07 4.49 -20.21
C ASN A 606 -17.01 5.12 -21.62
N ILE A 607 -17.63 4.45 -22.61
CA ILE A 607 -17.66 4.89 -24.00
C ILE A 607 -18.89 5.73 -24.35
N GLY A 608 -19.94 5.66 -23.55
CA GLY A 608 -21.17 6.44 -23.69
C GLY A 608 -21.34 7.47 -22.58
N GLN A 609 -22.12 8.51 -22.85
CA GLN A 609 -22.41 9.55 -21.86
C GLN A 609 -23.42 9.10 -20.81
N THR A 610 -24.46 8.41 -21.21
CA THR A 610 -25.57 7.96 -20.35
C THR A 610 -25.38 6.52 -19.94
N PHE A 611 -25.26 5.61 -20.90
CA PHE A 611 -24.90 4.22 -20.68
C PHE A 611 -23.40 4.08 -20.63
N THR A 612 -22.89 3.21 -19.76
CA THR A 612 -21.44 2.95 -19.66
C THR A 612 -20.90 2.29 -20.93
N CYS A 613 -21.66 1.34 -21.49
CA CYS A 613 -21.25 0.57 -22.67
C CYS A 613 -22.44 0.27 -23.60
N PRO A 614 -22.92 1.25 -24.42
CA PRO A 614 -23.90 0.99 -25.45
C PRO A 614 -23.33 -0.02 -26.48
N LEU A 615 -24.06 -1.13 -26.73
CA LEU A 615 -23.52 -2.23 -27.55
C LEU A 615 -23.22 -1.78 -28.99
N ASN A 616 -24.09 -0.95 -29.60
CA ASN A 616 -23.86 -0.44 -30.95
C ASN A 616 -22.58 0.40 -31.06
N ASP A 617 -22.30 1.23 -30.04
CA ASP A 617 -21.06 2.01 -29.98
C ASP A 617 -19.83 1.12 -29.76
N ALA A 618 -19.93 0.13 -28.89
CA ALA A 618 -18.89 -0.86 -28.68
C ALA A 618 -18.54 -1.60 -29.98
N GLN A 619 -19.54 -2.10 -30.71
CA GLN A 619 -19.35 -2.77 -32.00
C GLN A 619 -18.68 -1.88 -33.04
N ARG A 620 -19.13 -0.61 -33.12
CA ARG A 620 -18.54 0.37 -34.03
C ARG A 620 -17.07 0.64 -33.68
N ARG A 621 -16.73 0.82 -32.39
CA ARG A 621 -15.35 1.04 -31.92
C ARG A 621 -14.47 -0.15 -32.16
N ILE A 622 -14.92 -1.35 -31.85
CA ILE A 622 -14.19 -2.61 -32.10
C ILE A 622 -13.91 -2.75 -33.58
N LYS A 623 -14.89 -2.52 -34.45
CA LYS A 623 -14.66 -2.54 -35.88
C LYS A 623 -13.61 -1.54 -36.30
N GLN A 624 -13.80 -0.26 -35.96
CA GLN A 624 -12.99 0.88 -36.45
C GLN A 624 -11.54 0.85 -35.94
N PHE A 625 -11.35 0.63 -34.63
CA PHE A 625 -10.01 0.79 -34.01
C PHE A 625 -9.24 -0.51 -33.86
N TRP A 626 -9.86 -1.65 -34.16
CA TRP A 626 -9.26 -2.96 -33.94
C TRP A 626 -9.30 -3.82 -35.21
N LEU A 627 -10.49 -4.17 -35.70
CA LEU A 627 -10.60 -5.10 -36.84
C LEU A 627 -10.23 -4.47 -38.17
N ASP A 628 -10.60 -3.20 -38.41
CA ASP A 628 -10.26 -2.49 -39.66
C ASP A 628 -8.74 -2.16 -39.77
N ILE A 629 -7.99 -2.29 -38.68
CA ILE A 629 -6.53 -2.21 -38.68
C ILE A 629 -5.86 -3.59 -38.65
N ASP A 630 -6.57 -4.67 -38.99
CA ASP A 630 -6.10 -6.06 -39.10
C ASP A 630 -5.51 -6.63 -37.78
N ILE A 631 -6.09 -6.29 -36.63
CA ILE A 631 -5.86 -7.04 -35.39
C ILE A 631 -6.79 -8.22 -35.37
N PRO A 632 -6.28 -9.47 -35.27
CA PRO A 632 -7.15 -10.66 -35.25
C PRO A 632 -8.07 -10.67 -34.02
N ALA A 633 -9.33 -10.96 -34.19
CA ALA A 633 -10.27 -11.13 -33.08
C ALA A 633 -9.80 -12.21 -32.09
N SER A 634 -9.07 -13.22 -32.58
CA SER A 634 -8.45 -14.27 -31.75
C SER A 634 -7.39 -13.80 -30.76
N ASP A 635 -6.92 -12.56 -30.88
CA ASP A 635 -5.90 -11.97 -30.00
C ASP A 635 -6.50 -10.91 -29.06
N ILE A 636 -7.85 -10.80 -29.06
CA ILE A 636 -8.58 -9.79 -28.31
C ILE A 636 -9.51 -10.44 -27.27
N VAL A 637 -9.40 -10.01 -26.03
CA VAL A 637 -10.37 -10.20 -24.95
C VAL A 637 -11.14 -8.90 -24.78
N ILE A 638 -12.48 -8.94 -24.80
CA ILE A 638 -13.29 -7.74 -24.62
C ILE A 638 -13.78 -7.66 -23.18
N ALA A 639 -13.32 -6.66 -22.43
CA ALA A 639 -13.77 -6.42 -21.07
C ALA A 639 -15.09 -5.68 -21.04
N TRP A 640 -16.13 -6.33 -20.53
CA TRP A 640 -17.45 -5.78 -20.35
C TRP A 640 -17.67 -5.30 -18.91
N PRO A 641 -18.39 -4.16 -18.70
CA PRO A 641 -18.66 -3.66 -17.37
C PRO A 641 -19.75 -4.46 -16.66
N TYR A 642 -19.58 -4.65 -15.35
CA TYR A 642 -20.64 -5.09 -14.44
C TYR A 642 -21.28 -3.92 -13.70
N TYR A 643 -21.20 -2.73 -14.30
CA TYR A 643 -21.76 -1.51 -13.75
C TYR A 643 -22.31 -0.58 -14.83
N GLY A 644 -23.10 0.36 -14.39
CA GLY A 644 -23.66 1.44 -15.19
C GLY A 644 -23.75 2.75 -14.41
N ASN A 645 -24.54 3.70 -14.88
CA ASN A 645 -24.66 5.02 -14.31
C ASN A 645 -26.01 5.26 -13.66
N ILE A 646 -26.03 5.92 -12.51
CA ILE A 646 -27.25 6.42 -11.84
C ILE A 646 -27.33 7.93 -12.01
N TYR A 647 -28.53 8.40 -12.34
CA TYR A 647 -28.86 9.82 -12.39
C TYR A 647 -29.93 10.14 -11.35
N LYS A 648 -29.74 11.26 -10.64
CA LYS A 648 -30.70 11.83 -9.68
C LYS A 648 -31.18 13.18 -10.21
N ASN A 649 -32.50 13.31 -10.44
CA ASN A 649 -33.08 14.52 -10.99
C ASN A 649 -32.38 15.03 -12.28
N GLY A 650 -31.94 14.10 -13.14
CA GLY A 650 -31.27 14.40 -14.41
C GLY A 650 -29.76 14.63 -14.34
N SER A 651 -29.15 14.65 -13.15
CA SER A 651 -27.70 14.81 -12.98
C SER A 651 -27.04 13.48 -12.58
N LYS A 652 -25.85 13.19 -13.11
CA LYS A 652 -25.08 11.98 -12.76
C LYS A 652 -24.83 11.98 -11.24
N PHE A 653 -25.21 10.89 -10.59
CA PHE A 653 -25.21 10.77 -9.13
C PHE A 653 -24.30 9.67 -8.61
N GLY A 654 -24.24 8.53 -9.32
CA GLY A 654 -23.47 7.37 -8.85
C GLY A 654 -23.35 6.26 -9.88
N THR A 655 -22.97 5.11 -9.39
CA THR A 655 -22.75 3.88 -10.16
C THR A 655 -23.80 2.84 -9.77
N ALA A 656 -24.40 2.19 -10.76
CA ALA A 656 -25.33 1.06 -10.61
C ALA A 656 -24.54 -0.22 -10.89
N THR A 657 -24.34 -1.06 -9.91
CA THR A 657 -23.68 -2.36 -10.13
C THR A 657 -24.68 -3.42 -10.61
N LEU A 658 -24.19 -4.51 -11.20
CA LEU A 658 -25.03 -5.65 -11.58
C LEU A 658 -25.80 -6.21 -10.37
N GLY A 659 -25.17 -6.25 -9.21
CA GLY A 659 -25.78 -6.66 -7.95
C GLY A 659 -26.93 -5.76 -7.47
N ASP A 660 -26.95 -4.49 -7.90
CA ASP A 660 -28.04 -3.56 -7.56
C ASP A 660 -29.30 -3.72 -8.44
N VAL A 661 -29.19 -4.41 -9.59
CA VAL A 661 -30.30 -4.54 -10.55
C VAL A 661 -31.58 -5.06 -9.93
N PRO A 662 -31.58 -6.09 -9.05
CA PRO A 662 -32.80 -6.54 -8.40
C PRO A 662 -33.51 -5.45 -7.57
N LYS A 663 -32.77 -4.52 -6.98
CA LYS A 663 -33.32 -3.36 -6.26
C LYS A 663 -34.05 -2.41 -7.23
N TYR A 664 -33.46 -2.16 -8.39
CA TYR A 664 -34.01 -1.24 -9.37
C TYR A 664 -35.18 -1.84 -10.14
N ALA A 665 -35.17 -3.16 -10.34
CA ALA A 665 -36.19 -3.86 -11.08
C ALA A 665 -37.49 -4.08 -10.27
N LYS A 666 -37.46 -3.92 -8.96
CA LYS A 666 -38.57 -4.18 -8.06
C LYS A 666 -39.63 -3.06 -8.16
N ASP A 667 -40.81 -3.39 -8.67
CA ASP A 667 -41.99 -2.51 -8.73
C ASP A 667 -41.79 -1.17 -9.46
N ASN A 668 -40.79 -1.10 -10.38
CA ASN A 668 -40.40 0.12 -11.07
C ASN A 668 -40.66 0.05 -12.59
N ASP A 669 -40.66 1.20 -13.24
CA ASP A 669 -40.75 1.32 -14.69
C ASP A 669 -39.42 0.89 -15.33
N ILE A 670 -39.44 -0.19 -16.10
CA ILE A 670 -38.32 -0.70 -16.88
C ILE A 670 -38.57 -0.44 -18.35
N THR A 671 -37.63 0.18 -19.03
CA THR A 671 -37.72 0.40 -20.48
C THR A 671 -36.44 -0.08 -21.15
N TRP A 672 -36.60 -0.79 -22.28
CA TRP A 672 -35.45 -1.23 -23.08
C TRP A 672 -34.99 -0.13 -24.02
N ASP A 673 -33.68 0.16 -24.02
CA ASP A 673 -33.07 1.01 -25.04
C ASP A 673 -32.44 0.14 -26.12
N ASP A 674 -33.07 0.18 -27.31
CA ASP A 674 -32.66 -0.71 -28.41
C ASP A 674 -31.29 -0.32 -29.03
N ALA A 675 -30.88 0.92 -28.93
CA ALA A 675 -29.59 1.37 -29.43
C ALA A 675 -28.45 0.96 -28.47
N ALA A 676 -28.64 1.13 -27.17
CA ALA A 676 -27.69 0.72 -26.16
C ALA A 676 -27.72 -0.80 -25.89
N LYS A 677 -28.84 -1.46 -26.18
CA LYS A 677 -29.10 -2.87 -25.80
C LYS A 677 -28.98 -3.07 -24.29
N CYS A 678 -29.55 -2.13 -23.53
CA CYS A 678 -29.57 -2.12 -22.07
C CYS A 678 -30.95 -1.71 -21.55
N ASN A 679 -31.28 -2.15 -20.34
CA ASN A 679 -32.47 -1.69 -19.62
C ASN A 679 -32.24 -0.35 -18.92
N VAL A 680 -33.31 0.44 -18.85
CA VAL A 680 -33.36 1.70 -18.10
C VAL A 680 -34.37 1.55 -16.98
N TYR A 681 -33.93 1.70 -15.75
CA TYR A 681 -34.73 1.53 -14.53
C TYR A 681 -35.06 2.91 -13.96
N LYS A 682 -36.36 3.25 -13.88
CA LYS A 682 -36.83 4.52 -13.31
C LYS A 682 -37.50 4.24 -11.98
N TYR A 683 -37.07 4.91 -10.93
CA TYR A 683 -37.57 4.73 -9.58
C TYR A 683 -37.52 6.05 -8.77
N THR A 684 -38.13 6.03 -7.60
CA THR A 684 -38.08 7.14 -6.66
C THR A 684 -37.36 6.71 -5.38
N GLU A 685 -36.40 7.50 -4.95
CA GLU A 685 -35.65 7.29 -3.70
C GLU A 685 -35.59 8.61 -2.94
N ASP A 686 -36.04 8.62 -1.68
CA ASP A 686 -36.11 9.81 -0.83
C ASP A 686 -36.79 11.02 -1.51
N GLY A 687 -37.84 10.79 -2.28
CA GLY A 687 -38.60 11.82 -3.01
C GLY A 687 -37.88 12.37 -4.25
N ALA A 688 -36.74 11.84 -4.64
CA ALA A 688 -36.02 12.22 -5.85
C ALA A 688 -36.31 11.23 -7.00
N ASN A 689 -36.36 11.75 -8.23
CA ASN A 689 -36.45 10.93 -9.42
C ASN A 689 -35.07 10.33 -9.74
N MET A 690 -35.00 9.00 -9.73
CA MET A 690 -33.81 8.25 -10.02
C MET A 690 -33.93 7.51 -11.34
N VAL A 691 -32.86 7.46 -12.10
CA VAL A 691 -32.74 6.68 -13.33
C VAL A 691 -31.43 5.91 -13.32
N ALA A 692 -31.49 4.57 -13.31
CA ALA A 692 -30.32 3.73 -13.44
C ALA A 692 -30.23 3.19 -14.87
N TYR A 693 -29.09 3.39 -15.50
CA TYR A 693 -28.70 2.82 -16.79
C TYR A 693 -27.71 1.70 -16.49
N ALA A 694 -28.22 0.56 -16.04
CA ALA A 694 -27.41 -0.51 -15.51
C ALA A 694 -27.19 -1.62 -16.55
N GLU A 695 -26.00 -2.23 -16.49
CA GLU A 695 -25.80 -3.53 -17.12
C GLU A 695 -26.55 -4.59 -16.32
N ASP A 696 -27.20 -5.49 -17.02
CA ASP A 696 -27.94 -6.61 -16.47
C ASP A 696 -27.64 -7.91 -17.23
N LEU A 697 -28.22 -9.02 -16.81
CA LEU A 697 -27.99 -10.31 -17.47
C LEU A 697 -28.45 -10.31 -18.93
N GLN A 698 -29.46 -9.52 -19.30
CA GLN A 698 -29.96 -9.43 -20.67
C GLN A 698 -28.97 -8.68 -21.57
N SER A 699 -28.46 -7.53 -21.12
CA SER A 699 -27.45 -6.76 -21.84
C SER A 699 -26.11 -7.52 -21.94
N LEU A 700 -25.69 -8.16 -20.85
CA LEU A 700 -24.47 -8.98 -20.82
C LEU A 700 -24.58 -10.19 -21.76
N ARG A 701 -25.74 -10.85 -21.83
CA ARG A 701 -25.96 -11.95 -22.78
C ARG A 701 -25.70 -11.51 -24.21
N LEU A 702 -26.21 -10.35 -24.62
CA LEU A 702 -25.99 -9.83 -25.99
C LEU A 702 -24.52 -9.50 -26.25
N LYS A 703 -23.80 -9.00 -25.24
CA LYS A 703 -22.37 -8.72 -25.30
C LYS A 703 -21.54 -10.00 -25.42
N TYR A 704 -21.90 -11.05 -24.66
CA TYR A 704 -21.23 -12.34 -24.73
C TYR A 704 -21.54 -13.07 -26.06
N ASP A 705 -22.75 -12.99 -26.53
CA ASP A 705 -23.16 -13.52 -27.87
C ASP A 705 -22.34 -12.84 -29.00
N TYR A 706 -22.23 -11.49 -28.96
CA TYR A 706 -21.40 -10.76 -29.90
C TYR A 706 -19.94 -11.20 -29.85
N THR A 707 -19.36 -11.33 -28.65
CA THR A 707 -17.97 -11.74 -28.47
C THR A 707 -17.73 -13.15 -29.00
N THR A 708 -18.65 -14.08 -28.68
CA THR A 708 -18.55 -15.48 -29.12
C THR A 708 -18.71 -15.63 -30.64
N LYS A 709 -19.71 -15.00 -31.26
CA LYS A 709 -19.95 -15.01 -32.69
C LYS A 709 -18.87 -14.32 -33.49
N GLY A 710 -18.26 -13.27 -32.92
CA GLY A 710 -17.15 -12.53 -33.53
C GLY A 710 -15.82 -13.29 -33.53
N GLY A 711 -15.74 -14.45 -32.90
CA GLY A 711 -14.51 -15.25 -32.84
C GLY A 711 -13.43 -14.67 -31.94
N PHE A 712 -13.78 -13.75 -31.06
CA PHE A 712 -12.84 -13.13 -30.12
C PHE A 712 -12.20 -14.16 -29.18
N LYS A 713 -11.02 -13.82 -28.63
CA LYS A 713 -10.27 -14.70 -27.72
C LYS A 713 -11.07 -15.02 -26.46
N GLY A 714 -11.86 -14.07 -26.00
CA GLY A 714 -12.70 -14.25 -24.82
C GLY A 714 -13.34 -12.97 -24.32
N ILE A 715 -13.86 -13.05 -23.10
CA ILE A 715 -14.41 -11.92 -22.36
C ILE A 715 -13.54 -11.56 -21.17
N GLY A 716 -13.57 -10.27 -20.80
CA GLY A 716 -13.14 -9.74 -19.53
C GLY A 716 -14.32 -9.20 -18.72
N ILE A 717 -14.15 -9.08 -17.43
CA ILE A 717 -15.17 -8.63 -16.47
C ILE A 717 -14.60 -7.50 -15.64
N TRP A 718 -15.13 -6.29 -15.79
CA TRP A 718 -14.83 -5.17 -14.90
C TRP A 718 -16.07 -4.75 -14.09
N ALA A 719 -16.15 -5.12 -12.83
CA ALA A 719 -15.16 -5.89 -12.07
C ALA A 719 -15.87 -6.97 -11.26
N LEU A 720 -15.15 -8.00 -10.91
CA LEU A 720 -15.64 -9.04 -9.99
C LEU A 720 -16.01 -8.41 -8.65
N GLY A 721 -17.09 -8.90 -8.02
CA GLY A 721 -17.67 -8.35 -6.81
C GLY A 721 -18.72 -7.26 -7.04
N GLN A 722 -18.84 -6.70 -8.27
CA GLN A 722 -19.96 -5.83 -8.64
C GLN A 722 -21.25 -6.59 -8.97
N ASP A 723 -21.20 -7.90 -8.93
CA ASP A 723 -22.31 -8.85 -9.07
C ASP A 723 -22.88 -9.32 -7.72
N ALA A 724 -22.51 -8.65 -6.62
CA ALA A 724 -22.87 -9.07 -5.26
C ALA A 724 -24.35 -9.37 -5.08
N GLY A 725 -24.68 -10.62 -4.71
CA GLY A 725 -26.06 -11.15 -4.61
C GLY A 725 -26.62 -11.67 -5.93
N MET A 726 -25.88 -11.57 -7.04
CA MET A 726 -26.20 -12.11 -8.35
C MET A 726 -25.10 -13.05 -8.90
N GLU A 727 -24.19 -13.48 -8.05
CA GLU A 727 -22.99 -14.22 -8.42
C GLU A 727 -23.35 -15.50 -9.19
N ASP A 728 -24.29 -16.29 -8.67
CA ASP A 728 -24.74 -17.54 -9.32
C ASP A 728 -25.26 -17.31 -10.73
N GLN A 729 -26.03 -16.24 -10.94
CA GLN A 729 -26.62 -15.91 -12.24
C GLN A 729 -25.56 -15.37 -13.20
N ALA A 730 -24.65 -14.50 -12.72
CA ALA A 730 -23.57 -13.93 -13.51
C ALA A 730 -22.60 -15.02 -14.00
N TYR A 731 -22.13 -15.87 -13.09
CA TYR A 731 -21.27 -17.00 -13.45
C TYR A 731 -22.02 -18.08 -14.25
N GLY A 732 -23.30 -18.31 -13.95
CA GLY A 732 -24.15 -19.20 -14.75
C GLY A 732 -24.23 -18.74 -16.20
N LEU A 733 -24.39 -17.44 -16.44
CA LEU A 733 -24.40 -16.85 -17.78
C LEU A 733 -23.06 -17.03 -18.50
N ILE A 734 -21.95 -16.79 -17.82
CA ILE A 734 -20.59 -17.00 -18.36
C ILE A 734 -20.44 -18.46 -18.81
N ARG A 735 -20.73 -19.39 -17.92
CA ARG A 735 -20.58 -20.82 -18.18
C ARG A 735 -21.48 -21.31 -19.30
N GLU A 736 -22.66 -20.71 -19.47
CA GLU A 736 -23.55 -21.02 -20.60
C GLU A 736 -22.87 -20.72 -21.96
N PHE A 737 -22.12 -19.64 -22.07
CA PHE A 737 -21.45 -19.25 -23.31
C PHE A 737 -20.12 -19.93 -23.55
N TYR A 738 -19.36 -20.19 -22.49
CA TYR A 738 -17.94 -20.55 -22.60
C TYR A 738 -17.61 -21.96 -22.10
N ASP A 739 -18.33 -22.50 -21.12
CA ASP A 739 -18.09 -23.85 -20.60
C ASP A 739 -18.91 -24.91 -21.37
N SER A 740 -18.24 -25.63 -22.25
CA SER A 740 -18.88 -26.68 -23.08
C SER A 740 -19.45 -27.84 -22.26
N THR A 741 -19.02 -28.01 -21.01
CA THR A 741 -19.48 -29.08 -20.12
C THR A 741 -20.65 -28.65 -19.23
N TYR A 742 -20.93 -27.35 -19.18
CA TYR A 742 -21.96 -26.79 -18.30
C TYR A 742 -23.37 -27.25 -18.73
N GLN A 743 -24.00 -28.06 -17.92
CA GLN A 743 -25.30 -28.59 -18.15
C GLN A 743 -26.43 -27.73 -17.53
N GLY A 744 -26.08 -26.59 -16.91
CA GLY A 744 -27.01 -25.85 -16.05
C GLY A 744 -27.38 -26.66 -14.79
N THR A 745 -28.39 -26.23 -14.08
CA THR A 745 -28.84 -26.90 -12.84
C THR A 745 -29.72 -28.15 -13.09
N GLY A 746 -29.42 -28.93 -14.12
CA GLY A 746 -30.10 -30.19 -14.43
C GLY A 746 -31.44 -30.07 -15.19
N ILE A 747 -31.77 -28.83 -15.61
CA ILE A 747 -32.88 -28.59 -16.55
C ILE A 747 -32.23 -28.02 -17.80
N SER A 748 -32.50 -28.65 -18.96
CA SER A 748 -31.81 -28.44 -20.23
C SER A 748 -31.43 -26.96 -20.49
N LYS A 749 -30.20 -26.77 -20.96
CA LYS A 749 -29.72 -25.49 -21.54
C LYS A 749 -30.81 -24.95 -22.46
N ASN A 750 -31.23 -23.73 -22.22
CA ASN A 750 -32.17 -23.03 -23.08
C ASN A 750 -33.28 -23.94 -23.65
N GLN A 751 -34.41 -23.99 -23.00
CA GLN A 751 -35.53 -24.62 -23.64
C GLN A 751 -35.86 -23.78 -24.87
N SER A 752 -35.64 -24.34 -26.06
CA SER A 752 -36.00 -23.73 -27.33
C SER A 752 -37.14 -24.50 -27.94
N ASN A 753 -38.18 -23.82 -28.37
CA ASN A 753 -39.24 -24.37 -29.18
C ASN A 753 -39.49 -23.40 -30.33
N GLY A 754 -38.98 -23.75 -31.50
CA GLY A 754 -39.01 -22.86 -32.66
C GLY A 754 -38.07 -21.63 -32.49
N ASN A 755 -38.63 -20.43 -32.65
CA ASN A 755 -37.92 -19.17 -32.54
C ASN A 755 -37.92 -18.59 -31.11
N ILE A 756 -38.62 -19.26 -30.16
CA ILE A 756 -38.75 -18.79 -28.77
C ILE A 756 -37.86 -19.63 -27.86
N SER A 757 -37.11 -18.99 -26.98
CA SER A 757 -36.37 -19.66 -25.93
C SER A 757 -36.44 -18.89 -24.61
N VAL A 758 -36.27 -19.61 -23.48
CA VAL A 758 -36.32 -19.04 -22.14
C VAL A 758 -35.13 -19.48 -21.33
N TYR A 759 -34.67 -18.60 -20.41
CA TYR A 759 -33.55 -18.87 -19.48
C TYR A 759 -33.63 -17.94 -18.26
N PRO A 760 -33.05 -18.32 -17.12
CA PRO A 760 -32.60 -19.67 -16.79
C PRO A 760 -33.79 -20.58 -16.56
N ALA A 761 -33.65 -21.89 -16.81
CA ALA A 761 -34.73 -22.84 -16.52
C ALA A 761 -34.95 -23.11 -15.03
N ALA A 762 -33.95 -22.85 -14.20
CA ALA A 762 -34.05 -22.74 -12.75
C ALA A 762 -33.98 -21.25 -12.36
N VAL A 763 -35.14 -20.70 -12.03
CA VAL A 763 -35.37 -19.26 -11.85
C VAL A 763 -35.39 -18.92 -10.37
N GLU A 764 -34.61 -17.95 -9.95
CA GLU A 764 -34.77 -17.33 -8.63
C GLU A 764 -35.90 -16.30 -8.71
N ASP A 765 -35.70 -15.21 -9.41
CA ASP A 765 -36.70 -14.14 -9.50
C ASP A 765 -37.03 -13.73 -10.92
N GLU A 766 -36.13 -13.89 -11.90
CA GLU A 766 -36.32 -13.37 -13.24
C GLU A 766 -36.13 -14.44 -14.33
N LEU A 767 -37.08 -14.53 -15.23
CA LEU A 767 -37.08 -15.41 -16.42
C LEU A 767 -36.91 -14.56 -17.66
N PHE A 768 -35.87 -14.82 -18.44
CA PHE A 768 -35.61 -14.14 -19.71
C PHE A 768 -36.21 -14.91 -20.90
N ILE A 769 -36.65 -14.16 -21.91
CA ILE A 769 -37.27 -14.67 -23.13
C ILE A 769 -36.45 -14.17 -24.32
N ASN A 770 -35.98 -15.09 -25.16
CA ASN A 770 -35.29 -14.74 -26.40
C ASN A 770 -36.15 -15.13 -27.59
N LEU A 771 -36.31 -14.19 -28.55
CA LEU A 771 -36.99 -14.37 -29.81
C LEU A 771 -36.01 -14.22 -30.94
N LYS A 772 -35.89 -15.27 -31.79
CA LYS A 772 -34.80 -15.35 -32.77
C LYS A 772 -34.91 -14.36 -33.94
N ASP A 773 -36.10 -13.93 -34.31
CA ASP A 773 -36.33 -13.12 -35.52
C ASP A 773 -37.34 -11.98 -35.34
N ASN A 774 -37.73 -11.63 -34.11
CA ASN A 774 -38.83 -10.69 -33.87
C ASN A 774 -38.71 -9.82 -32.59
N ASP A 775 -37.71 -8.99 -32.57
CA ASP A 775 -37.39 -8.15 -31.41
C ASP A 775 -38.43 -7.06 -31.09
N GLY A 776 -39.32 -6.76 -32.04
CA GLY A 776 -40.37 -5.74 -31.88
C GLY A 776 -41.77 -6.28 -31.49
N ALA A 777 -41.92 -7.58 -31.32
CA ALA A 777 -43.23 -8.16 -31.08
C ALA A 777 -43.73 -8.04 -29.63
N ASN A 778 -45.05 -7.91 -29.46
CA ASN A 778 -45.69 -8.04 -28.14
C ASN A 778 -45.68 -9.51 -27.70
N VAL A 779 -45.33 -9.76 -26.45
CA VAL A 779 -45.22 -11.11 -25.89
C VAL A 779 -46.20 -11.26 -24.74
N THR A 780 -47.02 -12.31 -24.76
CA THR A 780 -47.85 -12.69 -23.62
C THR A 780 -47.24 -13.90 -22.94
N VAL A 781 -46.98 -13.77 -21.64
CA VAL A 781 -46.43 -14.83 -20.79
C VAL A 781 -47.46 -15.28 -19.79
N THR A 782 -47.83 -16.56 -19.82
CA THR A 782 -48.75 -17.16 -18.85
C THR A 782 -48.01 -18.22 -18.05
N VAL A 783 -48.04 -18.11 -16.74
CA VAL A 783 -47.39 -19.06 -15.82
C VAL A 783 -48.43 -19.96 -15.20
N TYR A 784 -48.22 -21.27 -15.32
CA TYR A 784 -49.12 -22.32 -14.77
C TYR A 784 -48.43 -23.12 -13.69
N ASN A 785 -49.17 -23.55 -12.67
CA ASN A 785 -48.66 -24.60 -11.77
C ASN A 785 -48.73 -25.98 -12.48
N MET A 786 -48.17 -27.03 -11.84
CA MET A 786 -48.13 -28.37 -12.41
C MET A 786 -49.51 -29.02 -12.55
N MET A 787 -50.61 -28.46 -11.99
CA MET A 787 -51.96 -28.89 -12.14
C MET A 787 -52.68 -28.19 -13.32
N GLY A 788 -51.98 -27.30 -14.07
CA GLY A 788 -52.51 -26.57 -15.21
C GLY A 788 -53.30 -25.31 -14.88
N GLN A 789 -53.32 -24.89 -13.64
CA GLN A 789 -53.96 -23.65 -13.20
C GLN A 789 -53.07 -22.46 -13.52
N ALA A 790 -53.59 -21.45 -14.23
CA ALA A 790 -52.86 -20.21 -14.52
C ALA A 790 -52.71 -19.37 -13.24
N LEU A 791 -51.48 -19.03 -12.91
CA LEU A 791 -51.12 -18.25 -11.72
C LEU A 791 -50.82 -16.79 -12.07
N LYS A 792 -50.19 -16.55 -13.21
CA LYS A 792 -49.85 -15.21 -13.72
C LYS A 792 -50.12 -15.14 -15.21
N ASN A 793 -50.55 -13.96 -15.67
CA ASN A 793 -50.65 -13.62 -17.07
C ASN A 793 -50.08 -12.22 -17.26
N ILE A 794 -48.99 -12.09 -18.05
CA ILE A 794 -48.17 -10.88 -18.15
C ILE A 794 -48.04 -10.54 -19.64
N ASN A 795 -48.45 -9.33 -20.00
CA ASN A 795 -48.19 -8.81 -21.34
C ASN A 795 -46.94 -7.95 -21.31
N LEU A 796 -45.92 -8.35 -22.03
CA LEU A 796 -44.69 -7.60 -22.15
C LEU A 796 -44.80 -6.62 -23.31
N ALA A 797 -44.39 -5.38 -23.06
CA ALA A 797 -44.30 -4.38 -24.12
C ALA A 797 -43.21 -4.75 -25.13
N SER A 798 -43.28 -4.18 -26.33
CA SER A 798 -42.24 -4.34 -27.35
C SER A 798 -40.86 -4.01 -26.76
N GLY A 799 -39.91 -4.92 -26.94
CA GLY A 799 -38.54 -4.78 -26.39
C GLY A 799 -38.30 -5.34 -24.99
N VAL A 800 -39.32 -5.51 -24.14
CA VAL A 800 -39.17 -6.13 -22.83
C VAL A 800 -39.13 -7.65 -23.00
N ARG A 801 -38.04 -8.26 -22.49
CA ARG A 801 -37.75 -9.69 -22.69
C ARG A 801 -37.51 -10.44 -21.37
N SER A 802 -38.01 -9.92 -20.24
CA SER A 802 -37.93 -10.62 -18.97
C SER A 802 -39.25 -10.55 -18.18
N VAL A 803 -39.40 -11.52 -17.28
CA VAL A 803 -40.57 -11.67 -16.40
C VAL A 803 -40.13 -11.93 -14.98
N HIS A 804 -40.57 -11.07 -14.05
CA HIS A 804 -40.34 -11.32 -12.63
C HIS A 804 -41.32 -12.34 -12.06
N LEU A 805 -40.74 -13.36 -11.41
CA LEU A 805 -41.47 -14.48 -10.81
C LEU A 805 -41.32 -14.53 -9.27
N ASN A 806 -40.89 -13.44 -8.65
CA ASN A 806 -40.65 -13.31 -7.21
C ASN A 806 -41.92 -13.58 -6.36
N SER A 807 -43.10 -13.43 -6.90
CA SER A 807 -44.37 -13.74 -6.20
C SER A 807 -44.73 -15.23 -6.21
N LEU A 808 -43.99 -16.08 -6.90
CA LEU A 808 -44.18 -17.52 -6.92
C LEU A 808 -43.39 -18.20 -5.81
N SER A 809 -43.97 -19.20 -5.20
CA SER A 809 -43.29 -20.07 -4.25
C SER A 809 -42.29 -20.99 -4.96
N THR A 810 -41.30 -21.47 -4.22
CA THR A 810 -40.37 -22.52 -4.71
C THR A 810 -41.17 -23.71 -5.27
N GLY A 811 -40.87 -24.12 -6.49
CA GLY A 811 -41.59 -25.23 -7.14
C GLY A 811 -41.42 -25.28 -8.65
N CYS A 812 -42.04 -26.30 -9.27
CA CYS A 812 -42.06 -26.44 -10.74
C CYS A 812 -43.27 -25.74 -11.35
N TYR A 813 -43.00 -25.03 -12.47
CA TYR A 813 -44.02 -24.29 -13.21
C TYR A 813 -43.91 -24.53 -14.70
N ILE A 814 -45.01 -24.31 -15.43
CA ILE A 814 -45.02 -24.27 -16.90
C ILE A 814 -45.23 -22.81 -17.31
N VAL A 815 -44.37 -22.30 -18.12
CA VAL A 815 -44.43 -20.97 -18.70
C VAL A 815 -44.80 -21.09 -20.16
N LYS A 816 -45.98 -20.58 -20.52
CA LYS A 816 -46.42 -20.48 -21.88
C LYS A 816 -46.16 -19.08 -22.41
N ILE A 817 -45.46 -19.01 -23.54
CA ILE A 817 -45.13 -17.75 -24.19
C ILE A 817 -45.86 -17.72 -25.54
N GLN A 818 -46.55 -16.62 -25.78
CA GLN A 818 -47.23 -16.37 -27.05
C GLN A 818 -46.65 -15.08 -27.63
N CYS A 819 -46.13 -15.18 -28.84
CA CYS A 819 -45.57 -14.08 -29.62
C CYS A 819 -46.21 -14.14 -31.01
N GLU A 820 -47.13 -13.20 -31.33
CA GLU A 820 -47.90 -13.20 -32.58
C GLU A 820 -48.62 -14.55 -32.82
N SER A 821 -48.22 -15.28 -33.89
CA SER A 821 -48.76 -16.59 -34.20
C SER A 821 -48.00 -17.77 -33.57
N GLU A 822 -46.86 -17.48 -32.95
CA GLU A 822 -46.04 -18.53 -32.32
C GLU A 822 -46.40 -18.72 -30.85
N VAL A 823 -46.50 -19.98 -30.44
CA VAL A 823 -46.73 -20.35 -29.03
C VAL A 823 -45.71 -21.41 -28.62
N ALA A 824 -45.03 -21.16 -27.54
CA ALA A 824 -44.09 -22.10 -26.93
C ALA A 824 -44.43 -22.30 -25.44
N SER A 825 -44.17 -23.50 -24.93
CA SER A 825 -44.33 -23.81 -23.50
C SER A 825 -43.06 -24.40 -22.93
N PHE A 826 -42.66 -23.90 -21.77
CA PHE A 826 -41.40 -24.25 -21.11
C PHE A 826 -41.67 -24.68 -19.68
N ARG A 827 -40.89 -25.64 -19.20
CA ARG A 827 -40.89 -26.02 -17.80
C ARG A 827 -39.77 -25.28 -17.09
N ILE A 828 -40.12 -24.63 -16.02
CA ILE A 828 -39.13 -23.94 -15.17
C ILE A 828 -39.22 -24.41 -13.72
N VAL A 829 -38.15 -24.23 -12.97
CA VAL A 829 -38.11 -24.44 -11.51
C VAL A 829 -37.85 -23.09 -10.84
N LYS A 830 -38.81 -22.62 -10.02
CA LYS A 830 -38.58 -21.48 -9.11
C LYS A 830 -37.84 -22.00 -7.88
N LYS A 831 -36.69 -21.40 -7.60
CA LYS A 831 -35.88 -21.68 -6.42
C LYS A 831 -36.38 -20.94 -5.17
#